data_4fd5d2b6ed1cb30d170a1c5483fd7646
#
_entry.id   4fd5d2b6ed1cb30d170a1c5483fd7646
#
_cell.length_a   1.000
_cell.length_b   1.000
_cell.length_c   1.000
_cell.angle_alpha   90.00
_cell.angle_beta   90.00
_cell.angle_gamma   90.00
#
_symmetry.space_group_name_H-M   'P 1'
#
loop_
_entity.id
_entity.type
_entity.pdbx_description
1 polymer ?
#
loop_
_entity_poly.entity_id
_entity_poly.type
_entity_poly.pdbx_seq_one_letter_code
_entity_poly.pdbx_strand_id
1 'polypeptide(L)'
;MNVFDRYAPFVRDYIYAQEWKHLRGIQIAAADAIFGTDGHVLLTASTAAGKTEAAFFPIITLFYENPPSSVGCIYIGPLKALINDQFERLTDLCRRADIPVWHWHGDVGQTHKARLMKHPSGILQITPESLEALLLHRHAAIPKLFGDLRFVVIDELHSLLRGDRGGQTLCLIERLSRIAGVQPRRIGLSATIGDARRAGDFLAAGTGRETFVPQIEARGNKWRLSLEHFYVRDTQAGEGRDDIVVTDVLGAPTDTPPEAADPGLGYIFAHTRGKKCLVFVNSREECEAVTTTLRAYCEKQHEPDRFLIHHGNLSAAFRETAEARMKDEDSLFTTCTTATLELGIDIGRLERAFQIDAPWTVSSFLQRMGRTGRRGQPQEMHFVVREEQCEARALLPATIPWKLLQGIALIQLYLEERWVEPPRLDRLPFSLLYHQTMSVAASCGELSPRALADRVLSLHIFHRITQEDYRTLLRHLIAQEHLQQTERGGLIVGLSGERVVQSYRFYGVFQENEEYTVRSESQEIGTIVTPPPIGEKIAIAGHVWRVLEVDRKRHLVYCEMVRGNVPAYFGECPGDIHTRILWRMRQVLREELIPPYLLKNAIARLSQARDTARHSRAAEDVLIPLGGEMYALLPWLGSYAFLALERFLRIRCGTRLGLRGFESMRPYFIQFTMRVMPSEFFCILAEEAAEEFDPMELLYPDEVPIFDKYDEFLPTELVRRGFAYGVLDVEEMRAAVLSWSNARIDSPARS
;
A
#
# COMPACT_ATOMS: atom_id res chain seq x y z
N MET A 1 35.62 19.88 7.76
CA MET A 1 35.64 19.01 8.97
C MET A 1 34.98 17.69 8.55
N ASN A 2 35.59 16.55 8.84
CA ASN A 2 34.97 15.27 8.49
C ASN A 2 33.68 15.10 9.34
N VAL A 3 32.59 14.66 8.72
CA VAL A 3 31.30 14.40 9.41
C VAL A 3 31.47 13.51 10.64
N PHE A 4 32.35 12.50 10.55
CA PHE A 4 32.66 11.61 11.65
C PHE A 4 33.19 12.33 12.90
N ASP A 5 34.01 13.38 12.72
CA ASP A 5 34.60 14.13 13.82
C ASP A 5 33.57 15.04 14.52
N ARG A 6 32.45 15.35 13.87
CA ARG A 6 31.32 16.11 14.45
C ARG A 6 30.43 15.29 15.37
N TYR A 7 30.43 13.96 15.22
CA TYR A 7 29.61 13.13 16.08
C TYR A 7 30.12 13.11 17.52
N ALA A 8 29.19 13.03 18.47
CA ALA A 8 29.50 12.85 19.87
C ALA A 8 30.40 11.62 20.12
N PRO A 9 31.27 11.64 21.15
CA PRO A 9 32.21 10.54 21.40
C PRO A 9 31.55 9.17 21.43
N PHE A 10 30.45 9.02 22.13
CA PHE A 10 29.74 7.74 22.24
C PHE A 10 29.17 7.22 20.93
N VAL A 11 28.81 8.11 19.98
CA VAL A 11 28.38 7.73 18.62
C VAL A 11 29.55 7.16 17.84
N ARG A 12 30.71 7.79 17.94
CA ARG A 12 31.96 7.29 17.32
C ARG A 12 32.36 5.93 17.90
N ASP A 13 32.26 5.77 19.22
CA ASP A 13 32.53 4.51 19.91
C ASP A 13 31.56 3.40 19.48
N TYR A 14 30.27 3.77 19.26
CA TYR A 14 29.29 2.84 18.72
C TYR A 14 29.65 2.38 17.30
N ILE A 15 30.04 3.31 16.43
CA ILE A 15 30.47 3.01 15.05
C ILE A 15 31.68 2.06 15.06
N TYR A 16 32.67 2.31 15.93
CA TYR A 16 33.82 1.43 16.10
C TYR A 16 33.42 0.04 16.63
N ALA A 17 32.53 -0.02 17.63
CA ALA A 17 32.04 -1.27 18.20
C ALA A 17 31.26 -2.13 17.20
N GLN A 18 30.63 -1.50 16.21
CA GLN A 18 29.95 -2.20 15.10
C GLN A 18 30.91 -2.58 13.95
N GLU A 19 32.21 -2.36 14.10
CA GLU A 19 33.25 -2.63 13.10
C GLU A 19 33.02 -1.95 11.72
N TRP A 20 32.33 -0.80 11.71
CA TRP A 20 32.07 -0.08 10.47
C TRP A 20 33.33 0.62 9.99
N LYS A 21 33.85 0.17 8.86
CA LYS A 21 35.08 0.74 8.27
C LYS A 21 34.86 2.14 7.67
N HIS A 22 33.63 2.41 7.18
CA HIS A 22 33.26 3.67 6.54
C HIS A 22 31.80 4.00 6.83
N LEU A 23 31.48 5.28 6.97
CA LEU A 23 30.12 5.79 6.93
C LEU A 23 29.56 5.61 5.53
N ARG A 24 28.27 5.30 5.45
CA ARG A 24 27.56 5.23 4.17
C ARG A 24 27.25 6.62 3.63
N GLY A 25 27.15 6.78 2.31
CA GLY A 25 26.86 8.06 1.68
C GLY A 25 25.64 8.78 2.26
N ILE A 26 24.55 8.02 2.55
CA ILE A 26 23.35 8.59 3.19
C ILE A 26 23.62 9.13 4.60
N GLN A 27 24.48 8.49 5.38
CA GLN A 27 24.82 8.93 6.75
C GLN A 27 25.62 10.23 6.72
N ILE A 28 26.53 10.36 5.76
CA ILE A 28 27.31 11.60 5.54
C ILE A 28 26.38 12.72 5.09
N ALA A 29 25.59 12.49 4.05
CA ALA A 29 24.69 13.47 3.49
C ALA A 29 23.60 13.94 4.47
N ALA A 30 23.08 13.02 5.29
CA ALA A 30 22.12 13.34 6.36
C ALA A 30 22.74 14.21 7.45
N ALA A 31 23.96 13.89 7.88
CA ALA A 31 24.67 14.66 8.90
C ALA A 31 24.99 16.07 8.40
N ASP A 32 25.49 16.20 7.17
CA ASP A 32 25.74 17.50 6.56
C ASP A 32 24.46 18.35 6.48
N ALA A 33 23.34 17.74 6.09
CA ALA A 33 22.06 18.43 6.05
C ALA A 33 21.55 18.81 7.46
N ILE A 34 21.60 17.88 8.43
CA ILE A 34 21.04 18.10 9.77
C ILE A 34 21.90 19.09 10.56
N PHE A 35 23.21 19.05 10.45
CA PHE A 35 24.09 20.01 11.11
C PHE A 35 24.23 21.33 10.38
N GLY A 36 24.08 21.37 9.07
CA GLY A 36 24.39 22.53 8.22
C GLY A 36 23.21 23.41 7.85
N THR A 37 21.97 22.95 8.05
CA THR A 37 20.76 23.68 7.66
C THR A 37 19.69 23.65 8.76
N ASP A 38 18.71 24.55 8.70
CA ASP A 38 17.52 24.56 9.56
C ASP A 38 16.27 24.02 8.86
N GLY A 39 16.34 23.68 7.58
CA GLY A 39 15.26 23.13 6.79
C GLY A 39 14.89 21.70 7.20
N HIS A 40 13.76 21.22 6.72
CA HIS A 40 13.42 19.81 6.85
C HIS A 40 14.37 18.96 6.01
N VAL A 41 14.44 17.65 6.28
CA VAL A 41 15.33 16.73 5.54
C VAL A 41 14.55 15.52 5.10
N LEU A 42 14.62 15.16 3.83
CA LEU A 42 14.04 13.93 3.29
C LEU A 42 15.17 12.98 2.84
N LEU A 43 15.32 11.87 3.56
CA LEU A 43 16.32 10.85 3.27
C LEU A 43 15.68 9.73 2.45
N THR A 44 16.04 9.66 1.18
CA THR A 44 15.56 8.60 0.26
C THR A 44 16.68 7.61 -0.04
N ALA A 45 16.49 6.36 0.36
CA ALA A 45 17.44 5.30 0.04
C ALA A 45 16.76 3.93 0.17
N SER A 46 17.34 2.90 -0.47
CA SER A 46 16.87 1.53 -0.37
C SER A 46 16.76 1.06 1.08
N THR A 47 15.97 0.02 1.32
CA THR A 47 15.92 -0.68 2.62
C THR A 47 17.32 -1.15 3.00
N ALA A 48 17.62 -1.19 4.30
CA ALA A 48 18.95 -1.53 4.84
C ALA A 48 20.10 -0.57 4.47
N ALA A 49 19.82 0.62 3.93
CA ALA A 49 20.85 1.64 3.66
C ALA A 49 21.36 2.36 4.92
N GLY A 50 20.77 2.11 6.09
CA GLY A 50 21.15 2.78 7.35
C GLY A 50 20.51 4.17 7.50
N LYS A 51 19.28 4.34 7.03
CA LYS A 51 18.50 5.59 7.12
C LYS A 51 18.24 6.01 8.58
N THR A 52 17.94 5.05 9.45
CA THR A 52 17.66 5.32 10.87
C THR A 52 18.90 5.91 11.54
N GLU A 53 20.05 5.26 11.40
CA GLU A 53 21.33 5.78 11.94
C GLU A 53 21.70 7.13 11.30
N ALA A 54 21.40 7.30 10.01
CA ALA A 54 21.66 8.55 9.30
C ALA A 54 20.91 9.73 9.92
N ALA A 55 19.67 9.54 10.37
CA ALA A 55 18.87 10.54 11.06
C ALA A 55 19.30 10.71 12.53
N PHE A 56 19.46 9.60 13.25
CA PHE A 56 19.64 9.66 14.68
C PHE A 56 21.06 10.00 15.15
N PHE A 57 22.11 9.65 14.44
CA PHE A 57 23.48 10.04 14.83
C PHE A 57 23.65 11.55 15.01
N PRO A 58 23.24 12.40 14.08
CA PRO A 58 23.31 13.85 14.29
C PRO A 58 22.31 14.33 15.36
N ILE A 59 21.07 13.80 15.44
CA ILE A 59 20.08 14.22 16.44
C ILE A 59 20.59 13.96 17.87
N ILE A 60 21.08 12.74 18.15
CA ILE A 60 21.58 12.39 19.50
C ILE A 60 22.90 13.10 19.82
N THR A 61 23.72 13.46 18.81
CA THR A 61 24.87 14.34 19.00
C THR A 61 24.43 15.71 19.49
N LEU A 62 23.41 16.33 18.84
CA LEU A 62 22.84 17.61 19.28
C LEU A 62 22.21 17.53 20.68
N PHE A 63 21.60 16.39 21.03
CA PHE A 63 21.05 16.18 22.38
C PHE A 63 22.11 15.99 23.44
N TYR A 64 23.24 15.40 23.07
CA TYR A 64 24.40 15.28 23.96
C TYR A 64 25.03 16.64 24.26
N GLU A 65 25.12 17.50 23.24
CA GLU A 65 25.66 18.88 23.37
C GLU A 65 24.69 19.79 24.14
N ASN A 66 23.39 19.65 23.90
CA ASN A 66 22.35 20.45 24.53
C ASN A 66 21.11 19.56 24.82
N PRO A 67 21.04 18.92 26.01
CA PRO A 67 19.96 18.02 26.35
C PRO A 67 18.58 18.71 26.33
N PRO A 68 17.55 18.11 25.73
CA PRO A 68 16.21 18.66 25.74
C PRO A 68 15.57 18.58 27.13
N SER A 69 14.81 19.62 27.49
CA SER A 69 14.10 19.68 28.81
C SER A 69 12.80 18.86 28.85
N SER A 70 12.37 18.34 27.72
CA SER A 70 11.20 17.45 27.59
C SER A 70 11.51 16.34 26.56
N VAL A 71 10.50 15.67 25.99
CA VAL A 71 10.70 14.83 24.80
C VAL A 71 11.25 15.71 23.68
N GLY A 72 12.50 15.48 23.28
CA GLY A 72 13.19 16.29 22.27
C GLY A 72 12.97 15.79 20.84
N CYS A 73 12.67 14.50 20.68
CA CYS A 73 12.39 13.88 19.38
C CYS A 73 11.21 12.92 19.46
N ILE A 74 10.31 13.04 18.49
CA ILE A 74 9.29 12.03 18.22
C ILE A 74 9.69 11.24 16.97
N TYR A 75 9.69 9.90 17.06
CA TYR A 75 9.79 9.01 15.92
C TYR A 75 8.41 8.41 15.63
N ILE A 76 7.87 8.70 14.45
CA ILE A 76 6.58 8.20 14.00
C ILE A 76 6.82 7.03 13.06
N GLY A 77 6.46 5.82 13.50
CA GLY A 77 6.54 4.60 12.70
C GLY A 77 5.15 4.12 12.27
N PRO A 78 4.98 3.60 11.05
CA PRO A 78 3.67 3.18 10.55
C PRO A 78 3.14 1.88 11.20
N LEU A 79 4.00 1.07 11.81
CA LEU A 79 3.65 -0.24 12.39
C LEU A 79 4.24 -0.41 13.79
N LYS A 80 3.50 -1.09 14.69
CA LYS A 80 3.98 -1.45 16.04
C LYS A 80 5.24 -2.31 16.01
N ALA A 81 5.30 -3.31 15.11
CA ALA A 81 6.46 -4.18 14.96
C ALA A 81 7.73 -3.41 14.59
N LEU A 82 7.62 -2.42 13.70
CA LEU A 82 8.73 -1.54 13.33
C LEU A 82 9.20 -0.69 14.52
N ILE A 83 8.25 -0.17 15.32
CA ILE A 83 8.58 0.58 16.53
C ILE A 83 9.34 -0.29 17.52
N ASN A 84 8.91 -1.53 17.77
CA ASN A 84 9.58 -2.44 18.70
C ASN A 84 11.00 -2.78 18.24
N ASP A 85 11.20 -3.06 16.95
CA ASP A 85 12.52 -3.33 16.38
C ASP A 85 13.46 -2.10 16.49
N GLN A 86 12.97 -0.92 16.15
CA GLN A 86 13.75 0.32 16.27
C GLN A 86 13.99 0.73 17.73
N PHE A 87 13.08 0.37 18.64
CA PHE A 87 13.23 0.66 20.05
C PHE A 87 14.46 -0.04 20.66
N GLU A 88 14.65 -1.33 20.38
CA GLU A 88 15.81 -2.09 20.84
C GLU A 88 17.11 -1.46 20.32
N ARG A 89 17.17 -1.14 19.01
CA ARG A 89 18.35 -0.57 18.35
C ARG A 89 18.70 0.82 18.87
N LEU A 90 17.71 1.71 19.01
CA LEU A 90 17.93 3.06 19.54
C LEU A 90 18.26 3.07 21.03
N THR A 91 17.67 2.17 21.81
CA THR A 91 18.00 2.02 23.23
C THR A 91 19.45 1.63 23.42
N ASP A 92 19.97 0.68 22.64
CA ASP A 92 21.37 0.28 22.70
C ASP A 92 22.33 1.42 22.33
N LEU A 93 22.01 2.17 21.25
CA LEU A 93 22.76 3.34 20.82
C LEU A 93 22.79 4.45 21.88
N CYS A 94 21.63 4.77 22.48
CA CYS A 94 21.45 5.88 23.40
C CYS A 94 21.88 5.57 24.85
N ARG A 95 22.04 4.30 25.21
CA ARG A 95 22.40 3.85 26.59
C ARG A 95 23.68 4.50 27.11
N ARG A 96 24.68 4.68 26.27
CA ARG A 96 26.00 5.25 26.62
C ARG A 96 25.95 6.76 26.91
N ALA A 97 24.89 7.43 26.50
CA ALA A 97 24.71 8.87 26.68
C ALA A 97 23.58 9.24 27.68
N ASP A 98 23.01 8.25 28.36
CA ASP A 98 21.87 8.43 29.24
C ASP A 98 20.68 9.15 28.58
N ILE A 99 20.52 9.02 27.26
CA ILE A 99 19.38 9.55 26.52
C ILE A 99 18.24 8.52 26.59
N PRO A 100 17.13 8.81 27.29
CA PRO A 100 16.02 7.87 27.40
C PRO A 100 15.33 7.67 26.06
N VAL A 101 15.02 6.41 25.74
CA VAL A 101 14.19 6.02 24.59
C VAL A 101 12.90 5.42 25.13
N TRP A 102 11.78 5.92 24.63
CA TRP A 102 10.44 5.50 25.01
C TRP A 102 9.68 4.98 23.81
N HIS A 103 8.80 4.01 24.01
CA HIS A 103 7.86 3.59 22.99
C HIS A 103 6.42 3.73 23.52
N TRP A 104 5.48 4.05 22.61
CA TRP A 104 4.08 4.25 22.97
C TRP A 104 3.17 3.71 21.88
N HIS A 105 2.57 2.55 22.12
CA HIS A 105 1.52 1.93 21.32
C HIS A 105 0.57 1.12 22.22
N GLY A 106 -0.47 0.50 21.65
CA GLY A 106 -1.52 -0.17 22.41
C GLY A 106 -1.00 -1.21 23.41
N ASP A 107 0.04 -1.95 23.02
CA ASP A 107 0.54 -3.11 23.76
C ASP A 107 1.56 -2.72 24.87
N VAL A 108 1.95 -1.44 24.95
CA VAL A 108 2.89 -0.95 25.97
C VAL A 108 2.20 -0.78 27.31
N GLY A 109 2.78 -1.33 28.39
CA GLY A 109 2.25 -1.30 29.75
C GLY A 109 2.05 0.12 30.32
N GLN A 110 0.99 0.30 31.11
CA GLN A 110 0.62 1.60 31.68
C GLN A 110 1.71 2.19 32.61
N THR A 111 2.47 1.34 33.29
CA THR A 111 3.59 1.79 34.17
C THR A 111 4.66 2.52 33.38
N HIS A 112 5.00 2.01 32.18
CA HIS A 112 5.98 2.64 31.29
C HIS A 112 5.49 4.01 30.80
N LYS A 113 4.22 4.08 30.36
CA LYS A 113 3.57 5.33 29.94
C LYS A 113 3.51 6.36 31.09
N ALA A 114 3.18 5.92 32.31
CA ALA A 114 3.13 6.79 33.48
C ALA A 114 4.50 7.38 33.85
N ARG A 115 5.59 6.63 33.68
CA ARG A 115 6.96 7.14 33.90
C ARG A 115 7.31 8.25 32.94
N LEU A 116 7.03 8.09 31.63
CA LEU A 116 7.23 9.15 30.63
C LEU A 116 6.41 10.41 30.99
N MET A 117 5.14 10.24 31.35
CA MET A 117 4.27 11.37 31.73
C MET A 117 4.80 12.15 32.95
N LYS A 118 5.47 11.46 33.89
CA LYS A 118 6.04 12.07 35.09
C LYS A 118 7.34 12.80 34.78
N HIS A 119 8.21 12.18 33.99
CA HIS A 119 9.56 12.65 33.63
C HIS A 119 9.77 12.63 32.10
N PRO A 120 9.17 13.57 31.35
CA PRO A 120 9.34 13.64 29.90
C PRO A 120 10.79 13.93 29.55
N SER A 121 11.37 13.13 28.65
CA SER A 121 12.77 13.31 28.22
C SER A 121 13.09 12.44 26.99
N GLY A 122 14.16 12.75 26.29
CA GLY A 122 14.76 11.92 25.26
C GLY A 122 13.94 11.75 23.98
N ILE A 123 13.78 10.52 23.52
CA ILE A 123 13.16 10.14 22.26
C ILE A 123 11.90 9.32 22.51
N LEU A 124 10.78 9.70 21.90
CA LEU A 124 9.53 8.94 21.94
C LEU A 124 9.21 8.33 20.59
N GLN A 125 9.06 7.01 20.54
CA GLN A 125 8.59 6.28 19.37
C GLN A 125 7.08 6.00 19.49
N ILE A 126 6.32 6.34 18.45
CA ILE A 126 4.85 6.31 18.51
C ILE A 126 4.26 6.02 17.12
N THR A 127 3.07 5.38 17.06
CA THR A 127 2.29 5.29 15.81
C THR A 127 1.36 6.50 15.66
N PRO A 128 0.92 6.83 14.43
CA PRO A 128 -0.05 7.91 14.22
C PRO A 128 -1.32 7.74 15.07
N GLU A 129 -1.85 6.54 15.16
CA GLU A 129 -3.06 6.21 15.92
C GLU A 129 -2.86 6.43 17.43
N SER A 130 -1.68 6.08 17.93
CA SER A 130 -1.34 6.31 19.34
C SER A 130 -1.11 7.79 19.66
N LEU A 131 -0.60 8.56 18.69
CA LEU A 131 -0.46 10.01 18.82
C LEU A 131 -1.82 10.69 18.80
N GLU A 132 -2.78 10.24 17.99
CA GLU A 132 -4.18 10.68 18.01
C GLU A 132 -4.80 10.45 19.39
N ALA A 133 -4.69 9.23 19.91
CA ALA A 133 -5.18 8.89 21.25
C ALA A 133 -4.54 9.75 22.36
N LEU A 134 -3.26 10.08 22.24
CA LEU A 134 -2.55 10.94 23.18
C LEU A 134 -3.08 12.38 23.13
N LEU A 135 -3.26 12.96 21.94
CA LEU A 135 -3.83 14.29 21.75
C LEU A 135 -5.29 14.36 22.22
N LEU A 136 -6.05 13.30 21.99
CA LEU A 136 -7.46 13.22 22.39
C LEU A 136 -7.62 13.15 23.91
N HIS A 137 -6.92 12.23 24.57
CA HIS A 137 -7.15 11.93 25.99
C HIS A 137 -6.20 12.62 26.98
N ARG A 138 -5.10 13.20 26.48
CA ARG A 138 -4.06 13.81 27.30
C ARG A 138 -3.70 15.22 26.83
N HIS A 139 -4.64 15.91 26.23
CA HIS A 139 -4.47 17.25 25.66
C HIS A 139 -3.72 18.22 26.60
N ALA A 140 -4.15 18.31 27.87
CA ALA A 140 -3.54 19.20 28.87
C ALA A 140 -2.08 18.84 29.21
N ALA A 141 -1.62 17.63 28.94
CA ALA A 141 -0.25 17.22 29.23
C ALA A 141 0.74 17.51 28.07
N ILE A 142 0.23 17.85 26.88
CA ILE A 142 1.04 18.06 25.68
C ILE A 142 2.12 19.14 25.88
N PRO A 143 1.86 20.33 26.45
CA PRO A 143 2.89 21.34 26.65
C PRO A 143 4.03 20.85 27.56
N LYS A 144 3.71 20.06 28.61
CA LYS A 144 4.72 19.47 29.48
C LYS A 144 5.55 18.39 28.78
N LEU A 145 4.87 17.52 27.98
CA LEU A 145 5.54 16.43 27.29
C LEU A 145 6.46 16.89 26.17
N PHE A 146 6.09 17.93 25.44
CA PHE A 146 6.70 18.32 24.17
C PHE A 146 7.11 19.79 24.09
N GLY A 147 7.21 20.50 25.23
CA GLY A 147 7.57 21.93 25.24
C GLY A 147 8.97 22.25 24.72
N ASP A 148 9.85 21.27 24.59
CA ASP A 148 11.17 21.37 23.95
C ASP A 148 11.35 20.30 22.86
N LEU A 149 10.28 20.06 22.09
CA LEU A 149 10.33 19.15 20.94
C LEU A 149 11.05 19.81 19.80
N ARG A 150 12.20 19.26 19.41
CA ARG A 150 13.09 19.82 18.37
C ARG A 150 13.00 19.07 17.06
N PHE A 151 12.74 17.76 17.09
CA PHE A 151 12.70 16.91 15.90
C PHE A 151 11.47 16.03 15.86
N VAL A 152 10.94 15.81 14.63
CA VAL A 152 9.97 14.76 14.32
C VAL A 152 10.55 13.93 13.19
N VAL A 153 10.85 12.67 13.46
CA VAL A 153 11.32 11.71 12.46
C VAL A 153 10.12 10.90 12.00
N ILE A 154 9.84 10.90 10.71
CA ILE A 154 8.74 10.14 10.10
C ILE A 154 9.34 9.00 9.29
N ASP A 155 9.17 7.78 9.75
CA ASP A 155 9.71 6.62 9.05
C ASP A 155 8.73 6.05 8.02
N GLU A 156 9.28 5.40 7.00
CA GLU A 156 8.55 4.85 5.86
C GLU A 156 7.57 5.87 5.25
N LEU A 157 8.04 7.13 5.09
CA LEU A 157 7.24 8.26 4.62
C LEU A 157 6.44 7.94 3.35
N HIS A 158 7.02 7.15 2.43
CA HIS A 158 6.35 6.75 1.19
C HIS A 158 5.02 6.01 1.44
N SER A 159 4.89 5.28 2.55
CA SER A 159 3.66 4.59 2.94
C SER A 159 2.56 5.56 3.39
N LEU A 160 2.93 6.77 3.78
CA LEU A 160 2.04 7.84 4.23
C LEU A 160 1.67 8.82 3.11
N LEU A 161 2.33 8.76 1.95
CA LEU A 161 2.03 9.63 0.80
C LEU A 161 0.79 9.20 0.01
N ARG A 162 0.10 8.17 0.48
CA ARG A 162 -1.13 7.64 -0.13
C ARG A 162 -2.24 7.59 0.91
N GLY A 163 -3.41 8.13 0.56
CA GLY A 163 -4.60 8.09 1.41
C GLY A 163 -4.53 8.97 2.67
N ASP A 164 -5.56 8.86 3.49
CA ASP A 164 -5.82 9.77 4.62
C ASP A 164 -4.84 9.61 5.79
N ARG A 165 -4.16 8.47 5.92
CA ARG A 165 -3.23 8.23 7.04
C ARG A 165 -2.04 9.21 7.06
N GLY A 166 -1.55 9.59 5.89
CA GLY A 166 -0.52 10.63 5.77
C GLY A 166 -1.05 12.00 6.17
N GLY A 167 -2.23 12.36 5.66
CA GLY A 167 -2.93 13.58 6.06
C GLY A 167 -3.18 13.64 7.55
N GLN A 168 -3.64 12.55 8.18
CA GLN A 168 -3.77 12.43 9.63
C GLN A 168 -2.45 12.71 10.34
N THR A 169 -1.37 12.07 9.89
CA THR A 169 -0.04 12.25 10.51
C THR A 169 0.40 13.72 10.49
N LEU A 170 0.20 14.43 9.37
CA LEU A 170 0.48 15.87 9.30
C LEU A 170 -0.41 16.68 10.24
N CYS A 171 -1.72 16.42 10.27
CA CYS A 171 -2.65 17.08 11.21
C CYS A 171 -2.20 16.91 12.67
N LEU A 172 -1.77 15.71 13.04
CA LEU A 172 -1.31 15.40 14.38
C LEU A 172 -0.05 16.18 14.75
N ILE A 173 0.94 16.24 13.84
CA ILE A 173 2.18 17.01 14.06
C ILE A 173 1.87 18.50 14.16
N GLU A 174 1.01 19.05 13.31
CA GLU A 174 0.62 20.47 13.36
C GLU A 174 -0.15 20.80 14.65
N ARG A 175 -1.13 19.97 15.04
CA ARG A 175 -1.90 20.13 16.30
C ARG A 175 -0.98 20.06 17.49
N LEU A 176 -0.12 19.06 17.56
CA LEU A 176 0.87 18.91 18.64
C LEU A 176 1.77 20.14 18.73
N SER A 177 2.31 20.59 17.60
CA SER A 177 3.22 21.74 17.54
C SER A 177 2.55 23.03 18.04
N ARG A 178 1.28 23.26 17.66
CA ARG A 178 0.49 24.42 18.14
C ARG A 178 0.20 24.37 19.64
N ILE A 179 -0.20 23.19 20.16
CA ILE A 179 -0.52 23.00 21.58
C ILE A 179 0.74 23.14 22.44
N ALA A 180 1.87 22.58 22.00
CA ALA A 180 3.14 22.65 22.72
C ALA A 180 3.88 23.99 22.52
N GLY A 181 3.46 24.83 21.56
CA GLY A 181 4.13 26.10 21.24
C GLY A 181 5.49 25.93 20.58
N VAL A 182 5.72 24.86 19.83
CA VAL A 182 7.02 24.52 19.21
C VAL A 182 6.91 24.36 17.70
N GLN A 183 8.05 24.47 17.03
CA GLN A 183 8.16 24.23 15.58
C GLN A 183 9.29 23.21 15.30
N PRO A 184 9.05 21.92 15.51
CA PRO A 184 10.05 20.91 15.36
C PRO A 184 10.50 20.78 13.90
N ARG A 185 11.75 20.47 13.71
CA ARG A 185 12.32 20.11 12.43
C ARG A 185 11.86 18.70 12.03
N ARG A 186 11.35 18.54 10.81
CA ARG A 186 10.86 17.23 10.34
C ARG A 186 11.91 16.52 9.51
N ILE A 187 12.09 15.24 9.76
CA ILE A 187 13.01 14.37 9.02
C ILE A 187 12.22 13.19 8.48
N GLY A 188 12.08 13.09 7.17
CA GLY A 188 11.42 11.98 6.50
C GLY A 188 12.43 10.89 6.15
N LEU A 189 12.16 9.64 6.54
CA LEU A 189 12.90 8.46 6.09
C LEU A 189 12.04 7.70 5.10
N SER A 190 12.57 7.40 3.94
CA SER A 190 11.79 6.75 2.90
C SER A 190 12.61 5.76 2.08
N ALA A 191 11.93 4.76 1.53
CA ALA A 191 12.44 4.03 0.39
C ALA A 191 12.53 4.96 -0.84
N THR A 192 12.89 4.43 -2.00
CA THR A 192 12.90 5.19 -3.25
C THR A 192 11.50 5.78 -3.53
N ILE A 193 11.44 7.06 -3.84
CA ILE A 193 10.22 7.83 -4.16
C ILE A 193 10.34 8.36 -5.58
N GLY A 194 9.24 8.31 -6.34
CA GLY A 194 9.23 8.79 -7.73
C GLY A 194 9.40 10.30 -7.87
N ASP A 195 8.81 11.07 -6.97
CA ASP A 195 8.92 12.52 -6.92
C ASP A 195 9.31 12.97 -5.50
N ALA A 196 10.62 13.09 -5.29
CA ALA A 196 11.17 13.49 -4.01
C ALA A 196 10.83 14.97 -3.66
N ARG A 197 10.57 15.83 -4.66
CA ARG A 197 10.18 17.23 -4.44
C ARG A 197 8.78 17.29 -3.85
N ARG A 198 7.78 16.66 -4.49
CA ARG A 198 6.40 16.60 -3.95
C ARG A 198 6.34 15.94 -2.56
N ALA A 199 7.15 14.90 -2.33
CA ALA A 199 7.26 14.29 -1.00
C ALA A 199 7.91 15.24 0.03
N GLY A 200 8.87 16.05 -0.39
CA GLY A 200 9.47 17.12 0.40
C GLY A 200 8.47 18.23 0.74
N ASP A 201 7.67 18.65 -0.22
CA ASP A 201 6.61 19.65 -0.03
C ASP A 201 5.56 19.13 0.96
N PHE A 202 5.18 17.86 0.87
CA PHE A 202 4.32 17.19 1.85
C PHE A 202 4.94 17.20 3.25
N LEU A 203 6.23 16.89 3.38
CA LEU A 203 6.92 16.90 4.66
C LEU A 203 6.96 18.32 5.27
N ALA A 204 7.15 19.35 4.44
CA ALA A 204 7.22 20.76 4.84
C ALA A 204 5.86 21.41 5.11
N ALA A 205 4.76 20.74 4.76
CA ALA A 205 3.42 21.29 4.79
C ALA A 205 3.10 21.99 6.12
N GLY A 206 2.59 23.24 6.05
CA GLY A 206 2.20 24.04 7.21
C GLY A 206 3.35 24.62 8.05
N THR A 207 4.62 24.55 7.61
CA THR A 207 5.77 25.02 8.42
C THR A 207 6.46 26.27 7.91
N GLY A 208 6.33 26.60 6.64
CA GLY A 208 7.09 27.68 5.98
C GLY A 208 8.58 27.42 5.81
N ARG A 209 9.08 26.21 6.13
CA ARG A 209 10.45 25.77 5.91
C ARG A 209 10.56 24.91 4.66
N GLU A 210 11.66 25.00 3.95
CA GLU A 210 11.96 24.13 2.81
C GLU A 210 12.45 22.76 3.26
N THR A 211 12.28 21.75 2.40
CA THR A 211 12.83 20.41 2.59
C THR A 211 14.08 20.22 1.75
N PHE A 212 15.16 19.88 2.39
CA PHE A 212 16.41 19.46 1.74
C PHE A 212 16.37 17.97 1.43
N VAL A 213 16.60 17.60 0.17
CA VAL A 213 16.70 16.21 -0.29
C VAL A 213 18.14 15.92 -0.71
N PRO A 214 18.95 15.29 0.17
CA PRO A 214 20.35 15.00 -0.17
C PRO A 214 20.45 14.07 -1.37
N GLN A 215 21.26 14.46 -2.36
CA GLN A 215 21.57 13.59 -3.50
C GLN A 215 22.61 12.55 -3.07
N ILE A 216 22.32 11.29 -3.27
CA ILE A 216 23.21 10.19 -2.93
C ILE A 216 23.51 9.41 -4.20
N GLU A 217 24.80 9.26 -4.52
CA GLU A 217 25.19 8.38 -5.61
C GLU A 217 24.73 6.95 -5.33
N ALA A 218 23.80 6.49 -6.12
CA ALA A 218 23.29 5.11 -6.03
C ALA A 218 24.42 4.17 -6.49
N ARG A 219 25.08 3.50 -5.56
CA ARG A 219 25.89 2.32 -5.92
C ARG A 219 24.94 1.27 -6.44
N GLY A 220 25.11 0.88 -7.71
CA GLY A 220 24.24 -0.11 -8.37
C GLY A 220 24.21 -1.43 -7.58
N ASN A 221 23.06 -1.73 -6.97
CA ASN A 221 22.84 -3.03 -6.37
C ASN A 221 22.83 -4.11 -7.48
N LYS A 222 23.54 -5.19 -7.25
CA LYS A 222 23.45 -6.34 -8.17
C LYS A 222 22.16 -7.09 -7.88
N TRP A 223 21.36 -7.31 -8.92
CA TRP A 223 20.09 -8.04 -8.84
C TRP A 223 20.21 -9.39 -9.54
N ARG A 224 19.53 -10.38 -8.99
CA ARG A 224 19.21 -11.66 -9.64
C ARG A 224 17.71 -11.72 -9.78
N LEU A 225 17.21 -11.42 -10.98
CA LEU A 225 15.80 -11.45 -11.31
C LEU A 225 15.52 -12.64 -12.22
N SER A 226 14.41 -13.30 -11.98
CA SER A 226 13.79 -14.22 -12.93
C SER A 226 12.28 -14.02 -12.96
N LEU A 227 11.67 -14.18 -14.11
CA LEU A 227 10.24 -14.16 -14.31
C LEU A 227 9.84 -15.36 -15.14
N GLU A 228 8.98 -16.22 -14.59
CA GLU A 228 8.47 -17.41 -15.22
C GLU A 228 6.94 -17.39 -15.26
N HIS A 229 6.38 -18.08 -16.23
CA HIS A 229 4.95 -18.16 -16.48
C HIS A 229 4.45 -19.60 -16.39
N PHE A 230 3.29 -19.78 -15.76
CA PHE A 230 2.65 -21.07 -15.58
C PHE A 230 1.14 -20.98 -15.86
N TYR A 231 0.61 -22.00 -16.53
CA TYR A 231 -0.82 -22.18 -16.63
C TYR A 231 -1.34 -23.00 -15.45
N VAL A 232 -2.38 -22.50 -14.81
CA VAL A 232 -3.13 -23.21 -13.77
C VAL A 232 -4.32 -23.89 -14.44
N ARG A 233 -4.55 -25.15 -14.12
CA ARG A 233 -5.71 -25.91 -14.63
C ARG A 233 -6.89 -25.76 -13.68
N ASP A 234 -8.07 -25.51 -14.22
CA ASP A 234 -9.29 -25.52 -13.45
C ASP A 234 -9.56 -26.92 -12.91
N THR A 235 -9.50 -27.09 -11.59
CA THR A 235 -9.74 -28.36 -10.90
C THR A 235 -11.23 -28.70 -10.78
N GLN A 236 -12.13 -27.78 -11.15
CA GLN A 236 -13.58 -28.04 -11.11
C GLN A 236 -14.09 -28.79 -12.36
N ALA A 237 -13.32 -28.89 -13.42
CA ALA A 237 -13.71 -29.53 -14.68
C ALA A 237 -13.20 -30.97 -14.81
N GLY A 238 -13.34 -31.82 -13.77
CA GLY A 238 -12.94 -33.21 -14.01
C GLY A 238 -12.79 -34.13 -12.79
N GLU A 239 -13.87 -34.50 -12.19
CA GLU A 239 -13.95 -35.85 -11.62
C GLU A 239 -13.93 -36.85 -12.79
N GLY A 240 -12.77 -37.41 -13.09
CA GLY A 240 -12.64 -38.55 -14.00
C GLY A 240 -11.75 -38.34 -15.21
N ARG A 241 -10.44 -38.26 -14.98
CA ARG A 241 -9.43 -38.79 -15.94
C ARG A 241 -8.10 -38.99 -15.19
N ASP A 242 -7.82 -40.25 -14.95
CA ASP A 242 -6.50 -40.73 -14.56
C ASP A 242 -5.49 -40.48 -15.69
N ASP A 243 -4.24 -40.28 -15.29
CA ASP A 243 -3.03 -40.31 -16.11
C ASP A 243 -2.74 -39.13 -17.05
N ILE A 244 -2.19 -38.04 -16.50
CA ILE A 244 -1.29 -37.18 -17.28
C ILE A 244 0.06 -37.10 -16.59
N VAL A 245 1.05 -37.77 -17.18
CA VAL A 245 2.45 -37.64 -16.81
C VAL A 245 2.93 -36.24 -17.20
N VAL A 246 3.29 -35.42 -16.24
CA VAL A 246 3.94 -34.13 -16.46
C VAL A 246 5.43 -34.36 -16.61
N THR A 247 5.94 -34.17 -17.80
CA THR A 247 7.39 -34.14 -18.03
C THR A 247 7.91 -32.75 -17.73
N ASP A 248 9.03 -32.66 -17.01
CA ASP A 248 9.80 -31.44 -16.80
C ASP A 248 10.21 -30.84 -18.14
N VAL A 249 10.26 -29.51 -18.20
CA VAL A 249 10.70 -28.72 -19.36
C VAL A 249 12.16 -29.00 -19.74
N LEU A 250 12.91 -29.69 -18.90
CA LEU A 250 14.30 -30.12 -19.15
C LEU A 250 14.47 -31.62 -19.39
N GLY A 251 13.38 -32.40 -19.45
CA GLY A 251 13.43 -33.84 -19.77
C GLY A 251 14.07 -34.73 -18.70
N ALA A 252 14.29 -34.24 -17.50
CA ALA A 252 14.76 -35.03 -16.37
C ALA A 252 13.55 -35.55 -15.55
N PRO A 253 13.59 -36.79 -15.02
CA PRO A 253 12.59 -37.23 -14.05
C PRO A 253 12.80 -36.39 -12.78
N THR A 254 11.91 -35.42 -12.56
CA THR A 254 11.88 -34.68 -11.32
C THR A 254 10.97 -35.42 -10.34
N ASP A 255 11.34 -35.38 -9.05
CA ASP A 255 10.46 -35.67 -7.93
C ASP A 255 9.35 -34.58 -7.88
N THR A 256 8.58 -34.46 -8.98
CA THR A 256 7.52 -33.46 -9.11
C THR A 256 6.35 -33.97 -8.29
N PRO A 257 5.82 -33.17 -7.37
CA PRO A 257 4.60 -33.53 -6.67
C PRO A 257 3.50 -33.85 -7.69
N PRO A 258 2.61 -34.81 -7.42
CA PRO A 258 1.56 -35.24 -8.35
C PRO A 258 0.53 -34.17 -8.71
N GLU A 259 0.71 -32.95 -8.31
CA GLU A 259 -0.23 -31.84 -8.43
C GLU A 259 0.11 -30.93 -9.59
N ALA A 260 -0.05 -31.44 -10.74
CA ALA A 260 -0.02 -30.72 -12.01
C ALA A 260 -1.10 -29.62 -12.16
N ALA A 261 -1.94 -29.39 -11.14
CA ALA A 261 -2.97 -28.37 -11.18
C ALA A 261 -2.38 -26.96 -11.09
N ASP A 262 -1.34 -26.72 -10.26
CA ASP A 262 -0.67 -25.43 -10.15
C ASP A 262 0.86 -25.60 -10.23
N PRO A 263 1.41 -25.66 -11.46
CA PRO A 263 2.87 -25.81 -11.64
C PRO A 263 3.68 -24.64 -11.08
N GLY A 264 3.08 -23.43 -10.95
CA GLY A 264 3.71 -22.25 -10.36
C GLY A 264 3.99 -22.45 -8.87
N LEU A 265 3.04 -23.02 -8.12
CA LEU A 265 3.27 -23.38 -6.73
C LEU A 265 4.23 -24.56 -6.58
N GLY A 266 4.22 -25.51 -7.51
CA GLY A 266 5.24 -26.56 -7.60
C GLY A 266 6.65 -25.99 -7.78
N TYR A 267 6.81 -25.00 -8.63
CA TYR A 267 8.07 -24.27 -8.82
C TYR A 267 8.55 -23.62 -7.51
N ILE A 268 7.66 -22.88 -6.81
CA ILE A 268 7.98 -22.26 -5.52
C ILE A 268 8.37 -23.32 -4.50
N PHE A 269 7.61 -24.43 -4.40
CA PHE A 269 7.86 -25.51 -3.48
C PHE A 269 9.28 -26.10 -3.66
N ALA A 270 9.67 -26.40 -4.90
CA ALA A 270 10.99 -26.92 -5.23
C ALA A 270 12.13 -25.94 -4.91
N HIS A 271 11.95 -24.65 -5.22
CA HIS A 271 13.01 -23.63 -5.11
C HIS A 271 13.14 -23.00 -3.73
N THR A 272 12.24 -23.31 -2.78
CA THR A 272 12.31 -22.89 -1.37
C THR A 272 12.96 -23.94 -0.46
N ARG A 273 13.17 -25.16 -0.94
CA ARG A 273 13.73 -26.27 -0.14
C ARG A 273 15.13 -25.93 0.37
N GLY A 274 15.34 -26.07 1.68
CA GLY A 274 16.61 -25.78 2.33
C GLY A 274 17.04 -24.31 2.33
N LYS A 275 16.10 -23.39 2.16
CA LYS A 275 16.35 -21.95 2.11
C LYS A 275 15.37 -21.16 2.97
N LYS A 276 15.83 -20.00 3.43
CA LYS A 276 15.00 -19.02 4.11
C LYS A 276 14.45 -18.03 3.09
N CYS A 277 13.14 -18.12 2.80
CA CYS A 277 12.50 -17.40 1.71
C CYS A 277 11.27 -16.61 2.16
N LEU A 278 10.90 -15.60 1.36
CA LEU A 278 9.58 -14.99 1.38
C LEU A 278 8.83 -15.31 0.08
N VAL A 279 7.52 -15.51 0.20
CA VAL A 279 6.59 -15.60 -0.94
C VAL A 279 5.57 -14.48 -0.80
N PHE A 280 5.68 -13.46 -1.62
CA PHE A 280 4.76 -12.34 -1.66
C PHE A 280 3.58 -12.64 -2.56
N VAL A 281 2.39 -12.31 -2.07
CA VAL A 281 1.11 -12.37 -2.77
C VAL A 281 0.39 -11.03 -2.70
N ASN A 282 -0.66 -10.84 -3.48
CA ASN A 282 -1.34 -9.56 -3.57
C ASN A 282 -2.60 -9.44 -2.70
N SER A 283 -3.15 -10.56 -2.21
CA SER A 283 -4.29 -10.56 -1.28
C SER A 283 -4.06 -11.49 -0.08
N ARG A 284 -4.88 -11.34 0.95
CA ARG A 284 -4.84 -12.19 2.17
C ARG A 284 -5.36 -13.58 1.87
N GLU A 285 -6.43 -13.66 1.09
CA GLU A 285 -7.08 -14.88 0.64
C GLU A 285 -6.12 -15.73 -0.20
N GLU A 286 -5.38 -15.09 -1.11
CA GLU A 286 -4.32 -15.75 -1.88
C GLU A 286 -3.20 -16.24 -0.97
N CYS A 287 -2.80 -15.46 0.04
CA CYS A 287 -1.78 -15.85 1.01
C CYS A 287 -2.16 -17.14 1.74
N GLU A 288 -3.41 -17.24 2.18
CA GLU A 288 -3.94 -18.42 2.86
C GLU A 288 -3.99 -19.62 1.91
N ALA A 289 -4.55 -19.46 0.71
CA ALA A 289 -4.65 -20.52 -0.29
C ALA A 289 -3.27 -21.07 -0.69
N VAL A 290 -2.30 -20.17 -0.97
CA VAL A 290 -0.93 -20.54 -1.33
C VAL A 290 -0.25 -21.30 -0.18
N THR A 291 -0.35 -20.79 1.06
CA THR A 291 0.27 -21.44 2.21
C THR A 291 -0.30 -22.82 2.45
N THR A 292 -1.62 -22.96 2.41
CA THR A 292 -2.32 -24.23 2.60
C THR A 292 -1.92 -25.24 1.54
N THR A 293 -1.82 -24.84 0.27
CA THR A 293 -1.42 -25.71 -0.83
C THR A 293 0.04 -26.17 -0.67
N LEU A 294 0.95 -25.25 -0.32
CA LEU A 294 2.36 -25.60 -0.10
C LEU A 294 2.57 -26.54 1.10
N ARG A 295 1.77 -26.40 2.16
CA ARG A 295 1.74 -27.34 3.29
C ARG A 295 1.21 -28.72 2.88
N ALA A 296 0.16 -28.77 2.06
CA ALA A 296 -0.34 -30.02 1.51
C ALA A 296 0.71 -30.75 0.65
N TYR A 297 1.58 -29.99 -0.04
CA TYR A 297 2.73 -30.58 -0.77
C TYR A 297 3.76 -31.20 0.19
N CYS A 298 4.05 -30.54 1.36
CA CYS A 298 4.89 -31.16 2.39
C CYS A 298 4.30 -32.48 2.90
N GLU A 299 3.00 -32.51 3.22
CA GLU A 299 2.32 -33.72 3.70
C GLU A 299 2.40 -34.86 2.68
N LYS A 300 2.14 -34.60 1.41
CA LYS A 300 2.18 -35.57 0.32
C LYS A 300 3.57 -36.14 0.06
N GLN A 301 4.60 -35.29 0.21
CA GLN A 301 6.00 -35.72 0.04
C GLN A 301 6.62 -36.26 1.35
N HIS A 302 5.85 -36.34 2.43
CA HIS A 302 6.35 -36.74 3.76
C HIS A 302 7.52 -35.88 4.25
N GLU A 303 7.52 -34.58 3.86
CA GLU A 303 8.45 -33.58 4.34
C GLU A 303 7.91 -32.84 5.56
N PRO A 304 8.78 -32.34 6.47
CA PRO A 304 8.35 -31.44 7.54
C PRO A 304 7.71 -30.17 7.00
N ASP A 305 6.66 -29.67 7.68
CA ASP A 305 6.09 -28.37 7.35
C ASP A 305 7.13 -27.26 7.55
N ARG A 306 7.44 -26.56 6.48
CA ARG A 306 8.39 -25.45 6.44
C ARG A 306 7.78 -24.14 6.02
N PHE A 307 6.44 -24.06 5.94
CA PHE A 307 5.74 -22.88 5.49
C PHE A 307 5.06 -22.14 6.64
N LEU A 308 5.39 -20.87 6.78
CA LEU A 308 4.77 -19.93 7.70
C LEU A 308 3.86 -18.98 6.92
N ILE A 309 2.93 -18.37 7.63
CA ILE A 309 2.03 -17.36 7.07
C ILE A 309 2.11 -16.07 7.88
N HIS A 310 2.03 -14.92 7.18
CA HIS A 310 2.04 -13.61 7.83
C HIS A 310 1.21 -12.59 7.07
N HIS A 311 0.09 -12.16 7.64
CA HIS A 311 -0.73 -11.05 7.13
C HIS A 311 -1.53 -10.39 8.26
N GLY A 312 -2.17 -9.25 7.95
CA GLY A 312 -2.81 -8.39 8.95
C GLY A 312 -3.95 -9.01 9.74
N ASN A 313 -4.68 -9.97 9.16
CA ASN A 313 -5.88 -10.58 9.77
C ASN A 313 -5.59 -11.78 10.67
N LEU A 314 -4.33 -12.19 10.79
CA LEU A 314 -3.94 -13.23 11.75
C LEU A 314 -3.99 -12.69 13.18
N SER A 315 -4.32 -13.56 14.14
CA SER A 315 -4.22 -13.20 15.55
C SER A 315 -2.79 -12.82 15.94
N ALA A 316 -2.63 -12.02 17.00
CA ALA A 316 -1.32 -11.56 17.46
C ALA A 316 -0.38 -12.72 17.75
N ALA A 317 -0.89 -13.80 18.36
CA ALA A 317 -0.09 -14.98 18.72
C ALA A 317 0.50 -15.69 17.50
N PHE A 318 -0.27 -15.83 16.40
CA PHE A 318 0.24 -16.42 15.16
C PHE A 318 1.30 -15.53 14.50
N ARG A 319 1.09 -14.21 14.47
CA ARG A 319 2.05 -13.26 13.90
C ARG A 319 3.37 -13.24 14.66
N GLU A 320 3.30 -13.13 15.99
CA GLU A 320 4.49 -13.14 16.87
C GLU A 320 5.29 -14.45 16.75
N THR A 321 4.59 -15.58 16.65
CA THR A 321 5.23 -16.87 16.43
C THR A 321 5.96 -16.93 15.09
N ALA A 322 5.33 -16.43 14.01
CA ALA A 322 5.96 -16.37 12.70
C ALA A 322 7.17 -15.42 12.69
N GLU A 323 7.04 -14.24 13.30
CA GLU A 323 8.11 -13.26 13.42
C GLU A 323 9.30 -13.78 14.24
N ALA A 324 9.04 -14.48 15.36
CA ALA A 324 10.09 -15.09 16.17
C ALA A 324 10.87 -16.16 15.39
N ARG A 325 10.16 -17.04 14.66
CA ARG A 325 10.80 -18.06 13.80
C ARG A 325 11.55 -17.43 12.61
N MET A 326 11.08 -16.31 12.07
CA MET A 326 11.79 -15.58 11.02
C MET A 326 13.07 -14.91 11.52
N LYS A 327 13.14 -14.48 12.78
CA LYS A 327 14.35 -13.88 13.37
C LYS A 327 15.45 -14.91 13.65
N ASP A 328 15.09 -16.17 13.89
CA ASP A 328 16.04 -17.26 14.11
C ASP A 328 16.86 -17.52 12.83
N GLU A 329 18.16 -17.27 12.88
CA GLU A 329 19.05 -17.38 11.71
C GLU A 329 19.24 -18.83 11.25
N ASP A 330 19.08 -19.81 12.12
CA ASP A 330 19.27 -21.24 11.82
C ASP A 330 18.01 -21.90 11.25
N SER A 331 16.88 -21.22 11.31
CA SER A 331 15.59 -21.73 10.84
C SER A 331 15.38 -21.49 9.35
N LEU A 332 15.26 -22.55 8.57
CA LEU A 332 15.07 -22.52 7.12
C LEU A 332 13.58 -22.58 6.72
N PHE A 333 12.82 -21.60 7.18
CA PHE A 333 11.39 -21.46 6.85
C PHE A 333 11.14 -20.57 5.64
N THR A 334 10.07 -20.87 4.93
CA THR A 334 9.49 -20.00 3.88
C THR A 334 8.23 -19.37 4.42
N THR A 335 8.15 -18.03 4.39
CA THR A 335 6.97 -17.30 4.87
C THR A 335 6.18 -16.75 3.69
N CYS A 336 4.91 -17.16 3.56
CA CYS A 336 3.96 -16.54 2.65
C CYS A 336 3.39 -15.27 3.30
N THR A 337 3.37 -14.17 2.55
CA THR A 337 3.00 -12.87 3.11
C THR A 337 2.39 -11.93 2.08
N THR A 338 1.62 -10.98 2.59
CA THR A 338 1.14 -9.82 1.83
C THR A 338 2.10 -8.61 2.02
N ALA A 339 1.62 -7.40 1.77
CA ALA A 339 2.38 -6.17 1.98
C ALA A 339 2.87 -5.92 3.43
N THR A 340 2.44 -6.72 4.40
CA THR A 340 2.85 -6.54 5.82
C THR A 340 4.34 -6.68 6.04
N LEU A 341 5.04 -7.50 5.26
CA LEU A 341 6.50 -7.65 5.30
C LEU A 341 7.24 -6.84 4.22
N GLU A 342 6.58 -5.96 3.50
CA GLU A 342 7.24 -4.95 2.66
C GLU A 342 7.96 -3.88 3.49
N LEU A 343 7.40 -3.54 4.66
CA LEU A 343 7.93 -2.51 5.54
C LEU A 343 9.07 -3.04 6.43
N GLY A 344 9.91 -2.14 6.91
CA GLY A 344 11.22 -2.31 7.52
C GLY A 344 11.41 -3.24 8.72
N ILE A 345 10.52 -4.20 8.98
CA ILE A 345 10.65 -5.19 10.06
C ILE A 345 11.91 -6.03 9.81
N ASP A 346 12.72 -6.24 10.87
CA ASP A 346 13.86 -7.14 10.78
C ASP A 346 13.41 -8.60 10.90
N ILE A 347 13.52 -9.30 9.78
CA ILE A 347 13.16 -10.71 9.61
C ILE A 347 14.38 -11.60 9.41
N GLY A 348 15.56 -11.10 9.82
CA GLY A 348 16.81 -11.82 9.67
C GLY A 348 17.31 -11.89 8.21
N ARG A 349 18.21 -12.83 7.94
CA ARG A 349 18.83 -13.02 6.61
C ARG A 349 17.90 -13.82 5.72
N LEU A 350 17.43 -13.23 4.63
CA LEU A 350 16.69 -13.90 3.57
C LEU A 350 17.58 -14.17 2.38
N GLU A 351 17.48 -15.36 1.84
CA GLU A 351 18.25 -15.76 0.65
C GLU A 351 17.51 -15.37 -0.62
N ARG A 352 16.19 -15.57 -0.65
CA ARG A 352 15.40 -15.43 -1.86
C ARG A 352 13.98 -14.92 -1.56
N ALA A 353 13.45 -14.12 -2.47
CA ALA A 353 12.04 -13.73 -2.48
C ALA A 353 11.35 -14.26 -3.74
N PHE A 354 10.10 -14.67 -3.59
CA PHE A 354 9.19 -15.00 -4.67
C PHE A 354 8.07 -13.95 -4.71
N GLN A 355 7.64 -13.62 -5.90
CA GLN A 355 6.49 -12.79 -6.12
C GLN A 355 5.49 -13.56 -7.00
N ILE A 356 4.34 -13.88 -6.42
CA ILE A 356 3.23 -14.46 -7.20
C ILE A 356 2.53 -13.31 -7.90
N ASP A 357 2.40 -13.43 -9.22
CA ASP A 357 1.90 -12.42 -10.13
C ASP A 357 2.66 -11.07 -10.02
N ALA A 358 2.18 -10.01 -10.64
CA ALA A 358 2.81 -8.70 -10.55
C ALA A 358 2.27 -7.91 -9.34
N PRO A 359 3.12 -7.21 -8.57
CA PRO A 359 2.63 -6.23 -7.62
C PRO A 359 1.98 -5.06 -8.36
N TRP A 360 1.19 -4.23 -7.67
CA TRP A 360 0.47 -3.13 -8.30
C TRP A 360 1.35 -1.94 -8.66
N THR A 361 2.50 -1.80 -7.99
CA THR A 361 3.37 -0.62 -8.10
C THR A 361 4.83 -0.99 -8.16
N VAL A 362 5.63 -0.15 -8.81
CA VAL A 362 7.10 -0.24 -8.82
C VAL A 362 7.65 -0.08 -7.39
N SER A 363 7.02 0.78 -6.58
CA SER A 363 7.39 0.97 -5.18
C SER A 363 7.32 -0.34 -4.39
N SER A 364 6.19 -1.09 -4.47
CA SER A 364 6.03 -2.39 -3.83
C SER A 364 7.06 -3.41 -4.33
N PHE A 365 7.30 -3.45 -5.64
CA PHE A 365 8.35 -4.30 -6.22
C PHE A 365 9.71 -4.04 -5.57
N LEU A 366 10.13 -2.79 -5.46
CA LEU A 366 11.41 -2.41 -4.88
C LEU A 366 11.52 -2.74 -3.38
N GLN A 367 10.45 -2.57 -2.64
CA GLN A 367 10.41 -2.88 -1.21
C GLN A 367 10.53 -4.39 -0.97
N ARG A 368 9.78 -5.22 -1.74
CA ARG A 368 9.85 -6.68 -1.70
C ARG A 368 11.24 -7.17 -2.09
N MET A 369 11.82 -6.63 -3.16
CA MET A 369 13.19 -6.91 -3.60
C MET A 369 14.21 -6.58 -2.50
N GLY A 370 14.02 -5.44 -1.82
CA GLY A 370 14.89 -4.95 -0.75
C GLY A 370 14.92 -5.82 0.52
N ARG A 371 14.04 -6.83 0.63
CA ARG A 371 14.08 -7.80 1.73
C ARG A 371 15.22 -8.81 1.62
N THR A 372 15.76 -9.02 0.42
CA THR A 372 16.90 -9.92 0.14
C THR A 372 18.20 -9.15 -0.05
N GLY A 373 19.34 -9.86 -0.15
CA GLY A 373 20.62 -9.25 -0.54
C GLY A 373 21.35 -8.46 0.55
N ARG A 374 21.17 -8.79 1.82
CA ARG A 374 21.90 -8.16 2.93
C ARG A 374 23.39 -8.48 2.91
N ARG A 375 24.24 -7.57 3.45
CA ARG A 375 25.71 -7.72 3.58
C ARG A 375 26.46 -7.94 2.26
N GLY A 376 26.02 -7.26 1.18
CA GLY A 376 26.75 -7.28 -0.10
C GLY A 376 26.43 -8.46 -1.02
N GLN A 377 25.53 -9.33 -0.62
CA GLN A 377 24.97 -10.34 -1.53
C GLN A 377 23.99 -9.70 -2.53
N PRO A 378 23.88 -10.23 -3.76
CA PRO A 378 22.88 -9.78 -4.72
C PRO A 378 21.47 -9.93 -4.16
N GLN A 379 20.61 -8.98 -4.42
CA GLN A 379 19.17 -9.14 -4.15
C GLN A 379 18.58 -10.15 -5.15
N GLU A 380 17.84 -11.14 -4.66
CA GLU A 380 17.30 -12.22 -5.48
C GLU A 380 15.78 -12.30 -5.39
N MET A 381 15.09 -12.17 -6.54
CA MET A 381 13.64 -12.27 -6.63
C MET A 381 13.20 -13.07 -7.86
N HIS A 382 12.25 -13.96 -7.66
CA HIS A 382 11.63 -14.78 -8.68
C HIS A 382 10.16 -14.40 -8.81
N PHE A 383 9.77 -13.91 -9.99
CA PHE A 383 8.37 -13.70 -10.33
C PHE A 383 7.78 -15.00 -10.87
N VAL A 384 6.66 -15.40 -10.32
CA VAL A 384 5.88 -16.59 -10.68
C VAL A 384 4.52 -16.11 -11.16
N VAL A 385 4.37 -15.92 -12.46
CA VAL A 385 3.11 -15.48 -13.05
C VAL A 385 2.22 -16.69 -13.30
N ARG A 386 1.00 -16.65 -12.76
CA ARG A 386 0.00 -17.70 -12.91
C ARG A 386 -1.17 -17.21 -13.73
N GLU A 387 -1.54 -17.92 -14.77
CA GLU A 387 -2.70 -17.65 -15.61
C GLU A 387 -3.56 -18.89 -15.76
N GLU A 388 -4.87 -18.70 -15.80
CA GLU A 388 -5.79 -19.76 -16.22
C GLU A 388 -5.63 -20.01 -17.71
N GLN A 389 -5.76 -21.27 -18.12
CA GLN A 389 -5.70 -21.59 -19.53
C GLN A 389 -7.00 -21.12 -20.20
N CYS A 390 -6.88 -20.20 -21.15
CA CYS A 390 -8.03 -19.68 -21.88
C CYS A 390 -8.76 -20.80 -22.64
N GLU A 391 -10.08 -20.74 -22.67
CA GLU A 391 -10.91 -21.59 -23.53
C GLU A 391 -10.59 -21.31 -25.02
N ALA A 392 -10.78 -22.32 -25.89
CA ALA A 392 -10.52 -22.21 -27.33
C ALA A 392 -11.34 -21.11 -28.03
N ARG A 393 -12.42 -20.63 -27.43
CA ARG A 393 -13.29 -19.58 -27.94
C ARG A 393 -13.20 -18.27 -27.13
N ALA A 394 -12.19 -18.13 -26.27
CA ALA A 394 -12.00 -16.91 -25.48
C ALA A 394 -11.87 -15.68 -26.40
N LEU A 395 -12.48 -14.58 -26.00
CA LEU A 395 -12.35 -13.32 -26.72
C LEU A 395 -10.93 -12.74 -26.55
N LEU A 396 -10.51 -11.94 -27.52
CA LEU A 396 -9.16 -11.37 -27.55
C LEU A 396 -8.67 -10.78 -26.21
N PRO A 397 -9.45 -9.96 -25.46
CA PRO A 397 -8.96 -9.39 -24.21
C PRO A 397 -8.58 -10.43 -23.16
N ALA A 398 -9.27 -11.58 -23.12
CA ALA A 398 -8.98 -12.67 -22.20
C ALA A 398 -7.71 -13.45 -22.59
N THR A 399 -7.25 -13.34 -23.85
CA THR A 399 -6.04 -14.04 -24.33
C THR A 399 -4.76 -13.28 -24.08
N ILE A 400 -4.85 -12.02 -23.67
CA ILE A 400 -3.69 -11.15 -23.37
C ILE A 400 -3.18 -11.45 -21.96
N PRO A 401 -1.88 -11.75 -21.77
CA PRO A 401 -1.32 -12.08 -20.46
C PRO A 401 -1.05 -10.82 -19.63
N TRP A 402 -2.10 -10.19 -19.13
CA TRP A 402 -2.01 -8.90 -18.43
C TRP A 402 -1.02 -8.89 -17.27
N LYS A 403 -1.03 -9.95 -16.44
CA LYS A 403 -0.14 -10.08 -15.28
C LYS A 403 1.35 -10.23 -15.69
N LEU A 404 1.62 -10.98 -16.76
CA LEU A 404 2.97 -11.12 -17.33
C LEU A 404 3.49 -9.78 -17.86
N LEU A 405 2.67 -9.09 -18.67
CA LEU A 405 3.01 -7.77 -19.21
C LEU A 405 3.25 -6.74 -18.11
N GLN A 406 2.43 -6.75 -17.07
CA GLN A 406 2.58 -5.86 -15.93
C GLN A 406 3.89 -6.13 -15.18
N GLY A 407 4.22 -7.39 -14.91
CA GLY A 407 5.49 -7.76 -14.28
C GLY A 407 6.71 -7.29 -15.09
N ILE A 408 6.69 -7.47 -16.41
CA ILE A 408 7.74 -6.98 -17.31
C ILE A 408 7.81 -5.45 -17.25
N ALA A 409 6.67 -4.76 -17.37
CA ALA A 409 6.60 -3.30 -17.39
C ALA A 409 7.15 -2.67 -16.10
N LEU A 410 6.77 -3.20 -14.91
CA LEU A 410 7.28 -2.73 -13.62
C LEU A 410 8.80 -2.83 -13.51
N ILE A 411 9.35 -3.98 -13.92
CA ILE A 411 10.80 -4.22 -13.87
C ILE A 411 11.52 -3.26 -14.81
N GLN A 412 11.04 -3.10 -16.04
CA GLN A 412 11.66 -2.24 -17.06
C GLN A 412 11.59 -0.77 -16.70
N LEU A 413 10.45 -0.27 -16.23
CA LEU A 413 10.32 1.13 -15.80
C LEU A 413 11.38 1.52 -14.77
N TYR A 414 11.69 0.63 -13.85
CA TYR A 414 12.75 0.91 -12.89
C TYR A 414 14.16 0.69 -13.45
N LEU A 415 14.40 -0.38 -14.18
CA LEU A 415 15.74 -0.67 -14.70
C LEU A 415 16.22 0.36 -15.72
N GLU A 416 15.32 0.76 -16.63
CA GLU A 416 15.62 1.65 -17.74
C GLU A 416 15.53 3.14 -17.36
N GLU A 417 14.50 3.52 -16.57
CA GLU A 417 14.18 4.91 -16.30
C GLU A 417 14.32 5.33 -14.83
N ARG A 418 14.57 4.38 -13.92
CA ARG A 418 14.53 4.60 -12.46
C ARG A 418 13.20 5.18 -11.98
N TRP A 419 12.16 4.98 -12.78
CA TRP A 419 10.85 5.51 -12.49
C TRP A 419 10.14 4.75 -11.36
N VAL A 420 9.48 5.51 -10.49
CA VAL A 420 8.60 5.05 -9.42
C VAL A 420 7.37 5.96 -9.43
N GLU A 421 6.22 5.47 -9.01
CA GLU A 421 4.99 6.23 -8.98
C GLU A 421 5.11 7.50 -8.14
N PRO A 422 4.65 8.67 -8.65
CA PRO A 422 4.59 9.89 -7.86
C PRO A 422 3.55 9.78 -6.74
N PRO A 423 3.71 10.54 -5.64
CA PRO A 423 2.71 10.60 -4.59
C PRO A 423 1.42 11.25 -5.10
N ARG A 424 0.26 10.71 -4.70
CA ARG A 424 -1.06 11.25 -5.03
C ARG A 424 -1.60 12.08 -3.86
N LEU A 425 -1.36 13.40 -3.91
CA LEU A 425 -1.65 14.33 -2.82
C LEU A 425 -2.88 15.23 -3.10
N ASP A 426 -3.41 15.22 -4.33
CA ASP A 426 -4.42 16.15 -4.82
C ASP A 426 -5.85 15.64 -4.56
N ARG A 427 -6.15 15.25 -3.31
CA ARG A 427 -7.47 14.77 -2.91
C ARG A 427 -8.23 15.83 -2.09
N LEU A 428 -9.55 15.70 -2.03
CA LEU A 428 -10.42 16.42 -1.09
C LEU A 428 -10.70 15.51 0.11
N PRO A 429 -9.96 15.62 1.24
CA PRO A 429 -9.98 14.64 2.32
C PRO A 429 -11.15 14.88 3.28
N PHE A 430 -12.41 14.78 2.80
CA PHE A 430 -13.60 15.02 3.63
C PHE A 430 -13.77 14.01 4.76
N SER A 431 -13.41 12.74 4.54
CA SER A 431 -13.40 11.71 5.60
C SER A 431 -12.44 12.10 6.74
N LEU A 432 -11.23 12.54 6.39
CA LEU A 432 -10.27 13.05 7.37
C LEU A 432 -10.75 14.37 8.02
N LEU A 433 -11.45 15.24 7.28
CA LEU A 433 -12.03 16.47 7.81
C LEU A 433 -13.04 16.18 8.92
N TYR A 434 -13.94 15.21 8.70
CA TYR A 434 -14.83 14.69 9.74
C TYR A 434 -14.05 14.22 10.97
N HIS A 435 -13.09 13.33 10.75
CA HIS A 435 -12.28 12.74 11.82
C HIS A 435 -11.57 13.81 12.66
N GLN A 436 -10.90 14.77 12.02
CA GLN A 436 -10.18 15.83 12.74
C GLN A 436 -11.15 16.83 13.42
N THR A 437 -12.32 17.07 12.85
CA THR A 437 -13.37 17.88 13.49
C THR A 437 -13.81 17.24 14.81
N MET A 438 -14.13 15.95 14.76
CA MET A 438 -14.55 15.21 15.95
C MET A 438 -13.44 15.09 17.00
N SER A 439 -12.20 14.86 16.56
CA SER A 439 -11.04 14.78 17.46
C SER A 439 -10.75 16.11 18.15
N VAL A 440 -10.82 17.23 17.43
CA VAL A 440 -10.62 18.57 18.02
C VAL A 440 -11.76 18.92 18.99
N ALA A 441 -13.01 18.67 18.61
CA ALA A 441 -14.18 18.91 19.49
C ALA A 441 -14.06 18.09 20.80
N ALA A 442 -13.72 16.81 20.70
CA ALA A 442 -13.60 15.93 21.84
C ALA A 442 -12.42 16.31 22.77
N SER A 443 -11.28 16.75 22.21
CA SER A 443 -10.10 17.11 22.99
C SER A 443 -10.17 18.48 23.65
N CYS A 444 -10.94 19.42 23.08
CA CYS A 444 -11.03 20.80 23.55
C CYS A 444 -12.30 21.12 24.35
N GLY A 445 -13.30 20.22 24.35
CA GLY A 445 -14.61 20.45 24.96
C GLY A 445 -15.44 21.48 24.18
N GLU A 446 -16.14 22.39 24.85
CA GLU A 446 -17.00 23.38 24.20
C GLU A 446 -16.20 24.41 23.40
N LEU A 447 -16.50 24.53 22.11
CA LEU A 447 -15.92 25.52 21.20
C LEU A 447 -17.00 26.24 20.42
N SER A 448 -16.84 27.56 20.16
CA SER A 448 -17.70 28.21 19.17
C SER A 448 -17.48 27.60 17.79
N PRO A 449 -18.51 27.59 16.89
CA PRO A 449 -18.37 27.09 15.53
C PRO A 449 -17.18 27.72 14.79
N ARG A 450 -16.94 29.02 14.99
CA ARG A 450 -15.79 29.73 14.43
C ARG A 450 -14.45 29.21 14.97
N ALA A 451 -14.35 29.06 16.31
CA ALA A 451 -13.13 28.57 16.92
C ALA A 451 -12.79 27.12 16.50
N LEU A 452 -13.82 26.30 16.30
CA LEU A 452 -13.64 24.93 15.76
C LEU A 452 -13.17 24.99 14.30
N ALA A 453 -13.81 25.83 13.47
CA ALA A 453 -13.40 26.02 12.07
C ALA A 453 -11.96 26.54 11.95
N ASP A 454 -11.59 27.56 12.74
CA ASP A 454 -10.25 28.12 12.74
C ASP A 454 -9.17 27.07 13.13
N ARG A 455 -9.48 26.16 14.05
CA ARG A 455 -8.57 25.09 14.46
C ARG A 455 -8.42 23.99 13.44
N VAL A 456 -9.50 23.62 12.75
CA VAL A 456 -9.51 22.50 11.79
C VAL A 456 -9.08 22.97 10.42
N LEU A 457 -9.70 24.01 9.85
CA LEU A 457 -9.39 24.47 8.48
C LEU A 457 -8.02 25.13 8.35
N SER A 458 -7.40 25.54 9.45
CA SER A 458 -6.01 26.03 9.42
C SER A 458 -4.98 24.91 9.32
N LEU A 459 -5.36 23.64 9.45
CA LEU A 459 -4.47 22.50 9.17
C LEU A 459 -4.19 22.43 7.66
N HIS A 460 -2.92 22.37 7.30
CA HIS A 460 -2.49 22.52 5.91
C HIS A 460 -3.18 21.56 4.94
N ILE A 461 -3.44 20.34 5.37
CA ILE A 461 -4.08 19.32 4.53
C ILE A 461 -5.47 19.74 4.03
N PHE A 462 -6.14 20.65 4.71
CA PHE A 462 -7.48 21.14 4.38
C PHE A 462 -7.48 22.45 3.57
N HIS A 463 -6.32 22.91 3.06
CA HIS A 463 -6.20 24.18 2.32
C HIS A 463 -7.12 24.31 1.09
N ARG A 464 -7.60 23.18 0.52
CA ARG A 464 -8.54 23.14 -0.60
C ARG A 464 -10.01 23.05 -0.16
N ILE A 465 -10.28 22.89 1.14
CA ILE A 465 -11.64 22.81 1.68
C ILE A 465 -12.15 24.23 1.92
N THR A 466 -13.32 24.54 1.37
CA THR A 466 -13.93 25.86 1.53
C THR A 466 -14.64 25.99 2.89
N GLN A 467 -14.86 27.23 3.32
CA GLN A 467 -15.66 27.48 4.53
C GLN A 467 -17.11 27.00 4.36
N GLU A 468 -17.65 27.00 3.14
CA GLU A 468 -19.02 26.52 2.89
C GLU A 468 -19.09 24.99 3.00
N ASP A 469 -18.10 24.27 2.48
CA ASP A 469 -17.99 22.83 2.69
C ASP A 469 -18.00 22.48 4.19
N TYR A 470 -17.24 23.25 4.97
CA TYR A 470 -17.17 23.02 6.40
C TYR A 470 -18.47 23.36 7.13
N ARG A 471 -19.17 24.41 6.71
CA ARG A 471 -20.51 24.73 7.24
C ARG A 471 -21.51 23.63 6.92
N THR A 472 -21.48 23.10 5.72
CA THR A 472 -22.32 21.97 5.29
C THR A 472 -22.05 20.75 6.15
N LEU A 473 -20.76 20.44 6.41
CA LEU A 473 -20.37 19.38 7.32
C LEU A 473 -20.91 19.62 8.73
N LEU A 474 -20.66 20.79 9.34
CA LEU A 474 -21.08 21.09 10.70
C LEU A 474 -22.61 21.02 10.89
N ARG A 475 -23.39 21.54 9.94
CA ARG A 475 -24.86 21.45 9.96
C ARG A 475 -25.32 19.99 9.95
N HIS A 476 -24.70 19.17 9.09
CA HIS A 476 -24.99 17.75 9.02
C HIS A 476 -24.66 17.03 10.33
N LEU A 477 -23.48 17.28 10.90
CA LEU A 477 -23.06 16.66 12.16
C LEU A 477 -23.97 17.04 13.35
N ILE A 478 -24.49 18.25 13.37
CA ILE A 478 -25.49 18.67 14.37
C ILE A 478 -26.81 17.92 14.14
N ALA A 479 -27.27 17.82 12.91
CA ALA A 479 -28.51 17.12 12.56
C ALA A 479 -28.45 15.60 12.86
N GLN A 480 -27.25 14.98 12.76
CA GLN A 480 -27.00 13.57 13.07
C GLN A 480 -26.57 13.30 14.52
N GLU A 481 -26.64 14.31 15.39
CA GLU A 481 -26.23 14.24 16.81
C GLU A 481 -24.75 13.82 17.01
N HIS A 482 -23.90 13.99 16.01
CA HIS A 482 -22.45 13.86 16.19
C HIS A 482 -21.86 15.06 16.92
N LEU A 483 -22.40 16.24 16.67
CA LEU A 483 -22.17 17.47 17.44
C LEU A 483 -23.49 17.95 18.03
N GLN A 484 -23.43 18.60 19.18
CA GLN A 484 -24.57 19.23 19.83
C GLN A 484 -24.27 20.69 20.11
N GLN A 485 -25.24 21.56 19.81
CA GLN A 485 -25.13 22.97 20.14
C GLN A 485 -25.60 23.21 21.57
N THR A 486 -24.82 23.94 22.34
CA THR A 486 -25.16 24.35 23.71
C THR A 486 -26.08 25.57 23.70
N GLU A 487 -26.71 25.88 24.84
CA GLU A 487 -27.52 27.08 25.01
C GLU A 487 -26.75 28.39 24.76
N ARG A 488 -25.42 28.36 24.93
CA ARG A 488 -24.53 29.50 24.66
C ARG A 488 -24.06 29.58 23.22
N GLY A 489 -24.54 28.68 22.36
CA GLY A 489 -24.16 28.62 20.95
C GLY A 489 -22.81 27.94 20.67
N GLY A 490 -22.19 27.35 21.70
CA GLY A 490 -21.00 26.51 21.53
C GLY A 490 -21.33 25.13 20.94
N LEU A 491 -20.34 24.43 20.44
CA LEU A 491 -20.44 23.06 19.95
C LEU A 491 -19.68 22.13 20.89
N ILE A 492 -20.31 21.01 21.24
CA ILE A 492 -19.73 19.88 21.97
C ILE A 492 -19.95 18.59 21.16
N VAL A 493 -19.26 17.52 21.51
CA VAL A 493 -19.54 16.20 20.94
C VAL A 493 -20.95 15.77 21.40
N GLY A 494 -21.80 15.38 20.45
CA GLY A 494 -23.13 14.86 20.71
C GLY A 494 -23.15 13.36 21.02
N LEU A 495 -24.33 12.80 21.34
CA LEU A 495 -24.46 11.42 21.82
C LEU A 495 -23.99 10.39 20.78
N SER A 496 -24.33 10.58 19.50
CA SER A 496 -23.86 9.71 18.42
C SER A 496 -22.34 9.85 18.20
N GLY A 497 -21.84 11.09 18.28
CA GLY A 497 -20.41 11.38 18.19
C GLY A 497 -19.57 10.76 19.31
N GLU A 498 -20.08 10.75 20.54
CA GLU A 498 -19.39 10.13 21.69
C GLU A 498 -19.14 8.64 21.47
N ARG A 499 -20.12 7.91 20.91
CA ARG A 499 -19.98 6.48 20.59
C ARG A 499 -18.85 6.23 19.60
N VAL A 500 -18.70 7.11 18.62
CA VAL A 500 -17.64 7.01 17.60
C VAL A 500 -16.28 7.35 18.24
N VAL A 501 -16.16 8.47 18.94
CA VAL A 501 -14.89 8.97 19.49
C VAL A 501 -14.35 8.09 20.62
N GLN A 502 -15.21 7.44 21.39
CA GLN A 502 -14.79 6.52 22.47
C GLN A 502 -14.32 5.17 21.96
N SER A 503 -14.63 4.82 20.70
CA SER A 503 -14.15 3.57 20.09
C SER A 503 -12.66 3.65 19.78
N TYR A 504 -11.90 2.58 20.10
CA TYR A 504 -10.50 2.48 19.71
C TYR A 504 -10.29 2.56 18.17
N ARG A 505 -11.32 2.19 17.41
CA ARG A 505 -11.33 2.30 15.94
C ARG A 505 -11.22 3.74 15.47
N PHE A 506 -11.63 4.70 16.29
CA PHE A 506 -11.57 6.12 15.93
C PHE A 506 -10.15 6.65 15.76
N TYR A 507 -9.13 6.08 16.40
CA TYR A 507 -7.77 6.60 16.32
C TYR A 507 -7.12 6.44 14.94
N GLY A 508 -7.58 5.52 14.11
CA GLY A 508 -7.09 5.31 12.73
C GLY A 508 -8.10 5.79 11.69
N VAL A 509 -7.60 6.29 10.55
CA VAL A 509 -8.42 6.77 9.43
C VAL A 509 -8.46 5.81 8.24
N PHE A 510 -7.78 4.68 8.30
CA PHE A 510 -7.86 3.65 7.27
C PHE A 510 -9.13 2.83 7.42
N GLN A 511 -9.70 2.44 6.28
CA GLN A 511 -10.92 1.64 6.23
C GLN A 511 -10.65 0.27 6.86
N GLU A 512 -11.43 -0.08 7.87
CA GLU A 512 -11.48 -1.42 8.42
C GLU A 512 -12.73 -2.07 7.84
N ASN A 513 -12.56 -3.12 7.06
CA ASN A 513 -13.70 -3.95 6.68
C ASN A 513 -14.34 -4.54 7.94
N GLU A 514 -15.65 -4.68 7.97
CA GLU A 514 -16.30 -5.46 9.02
C GLU A 514 -15.73 -6.88 9.00
N GLU A 515 -15.00 -7.24 10.04
CA GLU A 515 -14.33 -8.51 10.14
C GLU A 515 -15.09 -9.43 11.10
N TYR A 516 -15.26 -10.67 10.67
CA TYR A 516 -15.75 -11.74 11.51
C TYR A 516 -14.56 -12.44 12.16
N THR A 517 -14.53 -12.52 13.49
CA THR A 517 -13.50 -13.27 14.20
C THR A 517 -13.76 -14.77 14.02
N VAL A 518 -12.77 -15.48 13.49
CA VAL A 518 -12.83 -16.92 13.29
C VAL A 518 -12.25 -17.63 14.51
N ARG A 519 -13.01 -18.58 15.05
CA ARG A 519 -12.64 -19.36 16.24
C ARG A 519 -12.75 -20.85 15.98
N SER A 520 -11.83 -21.60 16.57
CA SER A 520 -11.93 -23.03 16.75
C SER A 520 -11.89 -23.32 18.25
N GLU A 521 -12.96 -23.90 18.77
CA GLU A 521 -13.18 -24.09 20.21
C GLU A 521 -13.08 -22.74 20.96
N SER A 522 -12.04 -22.54 21.78
CA SER A 522 -11.79 -21.30 22.52
C SER A 522 -10.68 -20.43 21.91
N GLN A 523 -9.99 -20.92 20.87
CA GLN A 523 -8.86 -20.23 20.27
C GLN A 523 -9.32 -19.33 19.12
N GLU A 524 -8.86 -18.07 19.12
CA GLU A 524 -8.97 -17.16 18.00
C GLU A 524 -7.89 -17.48 16.96
N ILE A 525 -8.32 -17.73 15.71
CA ILE A 525 -7.45 -18.11 14.60
C ILE A 525 -7.07 -16.87 13.79
N GLY A 526 -8.03 -15.99 13.52
CA GLY A 526 -7.88 -14.80 12.72
C GLY A 526 -9.22 -14.16 12.40
N THR A 527 -9.24 -13.32 11.37
CA THR A 527 -10.45 -12.63 10.93
C THR A 527 -10.69 -12.79 9.43
N ILE A 528 -11.96 -12.77 9.01
CA ILE A 528 -12.39 -12.78 7.61
C ILE A 528 -13.41 -11.67 7.37
N VAL A 529 -13.43 -11.11 6.17
CA VAL A 529 -14.38 -10.03 5.81
C VAL A 529 -15.75 -10.58 5.46
N THR A 530 -15.79 -11.62 4.66
CA THR A 530 -17.05 -12.24 4.23
C THR A 530 -17.11 -13.69 4.74
N PRO A 531 -18.01 -13.99 5.70
CA PRO A 531 -18.13 -15.35 6.17
C PRO A 531 -18.78 -16.22 5.10
N PRO A 532 -18.17 -17.35 4.73
CA PRO A 532 -18.77 -18.29 3.79
C PRO A 532 -19.95 -19.02 4.42
N PRO A 533 -20.79 -19.68 3.62
CA PRO A 533 -21.86 -20.52 4.10
C PRO A 533 -21.40 -21.63 5.06
N ILE A 534 -22.31 -22.04 5.95
CA ILE A 534 -22.05 -23.17 6.86
C ILE A 534 -21.79 -24.44 6.03
N GLY A 535 -20.78 -25.21 6.40
CA GLY A 535 -20.33 -26.42 5.72
C GLY A 535 -19.22 -26.18 4.67
N GLU A 536 -19.02 -24.96 4.21
CA GLU A 536 -17.96 -24.64 3.27
C GLU A 536 -16.57 -24.63 3.94
N LYS A 537 -15.53 -24.82 3.11
CA LYS A 537 -14.13 -24.82 3.55
C LYS A 537 -13.49 -23.46 3.31
N ILE A 538 -12.73 -23.00 4.29
CA ILE A 538 -11.92 -21.79 4.21
C ILE A 538 -10.47 -22.12 4.54
N ALA A 539 -9.55 -21.34 3.95
CA ALA A 539 -8.15 -21.30 4.36
C ALA A 539 -7.93 -20.13 5.33
N ILE A 540 -7.41 -20.39 6.51
CA ILE A 540 -7.03 -19.38 7.48
C ILE A 540 -5.90 -19.86 8.39
N ALA A 541 -4.95 -18.98 8.71
CA ALA A 541 -3.72 -19.32 9.43
C ALA A 541 -2.90 -20.46 8.77
N GLY A 542 -3.06 -20.63 7.44
CA GLY A 542 -2.40 -21.66 6.64
C GLY A 542 -2.94 -23.07 6.84
N HIS A 543 -4.15 -23.22 7.35
CA HIS A 543 -4.86 -24.50 7.51
C HIS A 543 -6.24 -24.42 6.87
N VAL A 544 -6.81 -25.60 6.56
CA VAL A 544 -8.17 -25.70 6.04
C VAL A 544 -9.15 -25.91 7.17
N TRP A 545 -10.20 -25.13 7.18
CA TRP A 545 -11.25 -25.15 8.20
C TRP A 545 -12.61 -25.31 7.52
N ARG A 546 -13.52 -26.04 8.15
CA ARG A 546 -14.92 -26.12 7.76
C ARG A 546 -15.75 -25.24 8.67
N VAL A 547 -16.57 -24.37 8.09
CA VAL A 547 -17.47 -23.47 8.84
C VAL A 547 -18.58 -24.29 9.48
N LEU A 548 -18.70 -24.20 10.80
CA LEU A 548 -19.75 -24.88 11.58
C LEU A 548 -20.91 -23.95 11.86
N GLU A 549 -20.62 -22.69 12.22
CA GLU A 549 -21.61 -21.70 12.63
C GLU A 549 -21.15 -20.29 12.28
N VAL A 550 -22.11 -19.40 11.91
CA VAL A 550 -21.87 -17.97 11.67
C VAL A 550 -22.81 -17.15 12.53
N ASP A 551 -22.28 -16.52 13.58
CA ASP A 551 -23.02 -15.53 14.38
C ASP A 551 -22.81 -14.13 13.79
N ARG A 552 -23.73 -13.69 12.93
CA ARG A 552 -23.68 -12.39 12.27
C ARG A 552 -23.83 -11.20 13.21
N LYS A 553 -24.50 -11.39 14.38
CA LYS A 553 -24.71 -10.31 15.36
C LYS A 553 -23.45 -10.03 16.16
N ARG A 554 -22.69 -11.07 16.46
CA ARG A 554 -21.45 -10.97 17.23
C ARG A 554 -20.20 -10.92 16.35
N HIS A 555 -20.37 -11.03 15.03
CA HIS A 555 -19.28 -11.13 14.05
C HIS A 555 -18.32 -12.27 14.40
N LEU A 556 -18.86 -13.45 14.67
CA LEU A 556 -18.10 -14.66 15.00
C LEU A 556 -18.38 -15.76 13.97
N VAL A 557 -17.33 -16.50 13.61
CA VAL A 557 -17.41 -17.71 12.80
C VAL A 557 -16.74 -18.84 13.55
N TYR A 558 -17.46 -19.90 13.79
CA TYR A 558 -16.92 -21.10 14.43
C TYR A 558 -16.57 -22.13 13.38
N CYS A 559 -15.36 -22.69 13.49
CA CYS A 559 -14.80 -23.62 12.51
C CYS A 559 -14.15 -24.81 13.19
N GLU A 560 -14.08 -25.93 12.46
CA GLU A 560 -13.27 -27.10 12.82
C GLU A 560 -12.18 -27.34 11.78
N MET A 561 -11.02 -27.81 12.20
CA MET A 561 -9.92 -28.13 11.30
C MET A 561 -10.26 -29.38 10.47
N VAL A 562 -10.09 -29.30 9.16
CA VAL A 562 -10.34 -30.41 8.24
C VAL A 562 -9.18 -30.56 7.25
N ARG A 563 -9.02 -31.77 6.70
CA ARG A 563 -8.07 -31.98 5.59
C ARG A 563 -8.74 -31.68 4.26
N GLY A 564 -7.96 -31.17 3.30
CA GLY A 564 -8.40 -30.93 1.94
C GLY A 564 -7.76 -29.70 1.33
N ASN A 565 -8.15 -29.38 0.10
CA ASN A 565 -7.72 -28.20 -0.61
C ASN A 565 -8.85 -27.15 -0.61
N VAL A 566 -8.45 -25.88 -0.70
CA VAL A 566 -9.34 -24.74 -1.01
C VAL A 566 -9.07 -24.38 -2.47
N PRO A 567 -10.08 -24.00 -3.26
CA PRO A 567 -9.91 -23.58 -4.65
C PRO A 567 -8.85 -22.46 -4.77
N ALA A 568 -8.12 -22.43 -5.89
CA ALA A 568 -7.18 -21.36 -6.17
C ALA A 568 -7.94 -20.02 -6.24
N TYR A 569 -7.43 -19.01 -5.58
CA TYR A 569 -8.02 -17.68 -5.59
C TYR A 569 -7.42 -16.84 -6.71
N PHE A 570 -8.25 -16.36 -7.62
CA PHE A 570 -7.90 -15.40 -8.66
C PHE A 570 -8.75 -14.14 -8.48
N GLY A 571 -8.33 -13.29 -7.52
CA GLY A 571 -9.10 -12.08 -7.21
C GLY A 571 -9.02 -11.03 -8.32
N GLU A 572 -10.07 -10.20 -8.40
CA GLU A 572 -10.04 -8.97 -9.20
C GLU A 572 -8.89 -8.04 -8.73
N CYS A 573 -8.43 -7.16 -9.63
CA CYS A 573 -7.40 -6.19 -9.31
C CYS A 573 -8.00 -5.00 -8.52
N PRO A 574 -7.90 -4.96 -7.18
CA PRO A 574 -8.34 -3.81 -6.38
C PRO A 574 -7.28 -2.70 -6.35
N GLY A 575 -6.14 -2.92 -7.00
CA GLY A 575 -4.95 -2.08 -6.87
C GLY A 575 -5.00 -0.80 -7.70
N ASP A 576 -4.19 0.17 -7.27
CA ASP A 576 -3.94 1.43 -7.96
C ASP A 576 -2.77 1.25 -8.92
N ILE A 577 -3.06 1.00 -10.20
CA ILE A 577 -2.06 0.88 -11.26
C ILE A 577 -1.96 2.22 -11.99
N HIS A 578 -0.76 2.79 -12.04
CA HIS A 578 -0.51 4.06 -12.72
C HIS A 578 -0.50 3.91 -14.24
N THR A 579 -1.00 4.90 -14.98
CA THR A 579 -1.07 4.91 -16.46
C THR A 579 0.25 4.59 -17.15
N ARG A 580 1.38 5.05 -16.60
CA ARG A 580 2.70 4.77 -17.17
C ARG A 580 3.04 3.28 -17.20
N ILE A 581 2.52 2.49 -16.27
CA ILE A 581 2.67 1.03 -16.25
C ILE A 581 1.91 0.44 -17.46
N LEU A 582 0.65 0.86 -17.68
CA LEU A 582 -0.17 0.39 -18.82
C LEU A 582 0.48 0.78 -20.15
N TRP A 583 1.02 2.00 -20.26
CA TRP A 583 1.75 2.41 -21.45
C TRP A 583 3.01 1.57 -21.67
N ARG A 584 3.77 1.24 -20.63
CA ARG A 584 4.94 0.36 -20.76
C ARG A 584 4.52 -1.05 -21.17
N MET A 585 3.41 -1.58 -20.64
CA MET A 585 2.82 -2.86 -21.10
C MET A 585 2.51 -2.82 -22.61
N ARG A 586 1.90 -1.74 -23.10
CA ARG A 586 1.65 -1.52 -24.53
C ARG A 586 2.95 -1.52 -25.34
N GLN A 587 4.00 -0.89 -24.86
CA GLN A 587 5.31 -0.87 -25.52
C GLN A 587 5.94 -2.27 -25.54
N VAL A 588 5.86 -3.04 -24.47
CA VAL A 588 6.34 -4.42 -24.37
C VAL A 588 5.71 -5.30 -25.46
N LEU A 589 4.44 -5.09 -25.83
CA LEU A 589 3.79 -5.80 -26.93
C LEU A 589 4.33 -5.38 -28.31
N ARG A 590 4.79 -4.14 -28.48
CA ARG A 590 5.33 -3.60 -29.73
C ARG A 590 6.80 -3.94 -29.99
N GLU A 591 7.56 -4.07 -28.90
CA GLU A 591 9.00 -4.32 -28.95
C GLU A 591 9.31 -5.78 -29.34
N GLU A 592 10.49 -6.00 -29.89
CA GLU A 592 11.01 -7.35 -30.15
C GLU A 592 12.01 -7.81 -29.08
N LEU A 593 12.49 -6.87 -28.25
CA LEU A 593 13.47 -7.15 -27.22
C LEU A 593 12.93 -8.19 -26.22
N ILE A 594 13.70 -9.24 -25.98
CA ILE A 594 13.42 -10.24 -24.95
C ILE A 594 14.25 -9.87 -23.71
N PRO A 595 13.61 -9.47 -22.60
CA PRO A 595 14.34 -9.16 -21.36
C PRO A 595 15.12 -10.37 -20.84
N PRO A 596 16.38 -10.18 -20.37
CA PRO A 596 17.27 -11.28 -20.00
C PRO A 596 16.84 -12.05 -18.73
N TYR A 597 15.90 -11.53 -17.97
CA TYR A 597 15.35 -12.15 -16.76
C TYR A 597 14.14 -13.05 -17.04
N LEU A 598 13.64 -13.10 -18.27
CA LEU A 598 12.54 -14.00 -18.63
C LEU A 598 13.05 -15.43 -18.79
N LEU A 599 12.33 -16.38 -18.17
CA LEU A 599 12.59 -17.80 -18.35
C LEU A 599 11.76 -18.37 -19.53
N LYS A 600 11.94 -19.63 -19.84
CA LYS A 600 11.50 -20.25 -21.09
C LYS A 600 10.00 -20.11 -21.36
N ASN A 601 9.15 -20.40 -20.38
CA ASN A 601 7.69 -20.33 -20.58
C ASN A 601 7.21 -18.89 -20.69
N ALA A 602 7.81 -17.96 -19.93
CA ALA A 602 7.51 -16.54 -20.02
C ALA A 602 7.89 -15.95 -21.39
N ILE A 603 9.05 -16.39 -21.97
CA ILE A 603 9.46 -16.00 -23.32
C ILE A 603 8.44 -16.51 -24.35
N ALA A 604 8.06 -17.79 -24.27
CA ALA A 604 7.08 -18.38 -25.18
C ALA A 604 5.73 -17.65 -25.10
N ARG A 605 5.28 -17.38 -23.87
CA ARG A 605 4.00 -16.68 -23.65
C ARG A 605 4.02 -15.23 -24.13
N LEU A 606 5.14 -14.51 -23.93
CA LEU A 606 5.34 -13.16 -24.45
C LEU A 606 5.35 -13.16 -25.98
N SER A 607 6.03 -14.11 -26.62
CA SER A 607 6.04 -14.24 -28.08
C SER A 607 4.61 -14.45 -28.62
N GLN A 608 3.85 -15.37 -28.04
CA GLN A 608 2.45 -15.60 -28.38
C GLN A 608 1.60 -14.33 -28.21
N ALA A 609 1.79 -13.59 -27.10
CA ALA A 609 1.07 -12.34 -26.86
C ALA A 609 1.37 -11.27 -27.90
N ARG A 610 2.64 -11.14 -28.31
CA ARG A 610 3.08 -10.23 -29.38
C ARG A 610 2.49 -10.60 -30.73
N ASP A 611 2.48 -11.88 -31.07
CA ASP A 611 1.85 -12.36 -32.29
C ASP A 611 0.35 -12.08 -32.30
N THR A 612 -0.33 -12.36 -31.20
CA THR A 612 -1.76 -12.02 -31.03
C THR A 612 -1.98 -10.51 -31.16
N ALA A 613 -1.16 -9.68 -30.51
CA ALA A 613 -1.29 -8.23 -30.59
C ALA A 613 -1.04 -7.67 -32.00
N ARG A 614 -0.07 -8.21 -32.75
CA ARG A 614 0.19 -7.83 -34.17
C ARG A 614 -0.98 -8.19 -35.07
N HIS A 615 -1.52 -9.41 -34.98
CA HIS A 615 -2.65 -9.84 -35.81
C HIS A 615 -3.93 -9.07 -35.51
N SER A 616 -4.21 -8.78 -34.23
CA SER A 616 -5.38 -8.03 -33.81
C SER A 616 -5.19 -6.52 -33.82
N ARG A 617 -3.96 -6.02 -33.99
CA ARG A 617 -3.56 -4.62 -33.81
C ARG A 617 -3.82 -4.06 -32.39
N ALA A 618 -3.90 -4.92 -31.39
CA ALA A 618 -4.23 -4.52 -30.02
C ALA A 618 -3.21 -3.59 -29.37
N ALA A 619 -1.97 -3.57 -29.85
CA ALA A 619 -0.96 -2.63 -29.38
C ALA A 619 -1.01 -1.27 -30.12
N GLU A 620 -1.52 -1.22 -31.36
CA GLU A 620 -1.61 -0.01 -32.18
C GLU A 620 -2.93 0.71 -31.99
N ASP A 621 -4.03 -0.03 -32.06
CA ASP A 621 -5.38 0.52 -32.00
C ASP A 621 -5.92 0.47 -30.55
N VAL A 622 -6.77 1.41 -30.21
CA VAL A 622 -7.43 1.48 -28.90
C VAL A 622 -8.75 0.71 -28.90
N LEU A 623 -9.46 0.73 -30.04
CA LEU A 623 -10.74 0.06 -30.24
C LEU A 623 -10.57 -1.12 -31.21
N ILE A 624 -10.81 -2.33 -30.72
CA ILE A 624 -10.60 -3.59 -31.43
C ILE A 624 -11.94 -4.25 -31.70
N PRO A 625 -12.27 -4.59 -32.96
CA PRO A 625 -13.46 -5.35 -33.26
C PRO A 625 -13.33 -6.82 -32.82
N LEU A 626 -14.33 -7.32 -32.11
CA LEU A 626 -14.41 -8.72 -31.65
C LEU A 626 -15.34 -9.61 -32.50
N GLY A 627 -16.02 -8.99 -33.45
CA GLY A 627 -17.00 -9.62 -34.35
C GLY A 627 -18.41 -9.06 -34.18
N GLY A 628 -19.14 -8.90 -35.31
CA GLY A 628 -20.44 -8.24 -35.30
C GLY A 628 -20.36 -6.79 -34.81
N GLU A 629 -21.21 -6.43 -33.89
CA GLU A 629 -21.25 -5.09 -33.24
C GLU A 629 -20.43 -5.04 -31.92
N MET A 630 -19.68 -6.11 -31.60
CA MET A 630 -18.90 -6.21 -30.36
C MET A 630 -17.50 -5.65 -30.52
N TYR A 631 -17.05 -4.87 -29.56
CA TYR A 631 -15.74 -4.23 -29.51
C TYR A 631 -15.09 -4.35 -28.15
N ALA A 632 -13.76 -4.36 -28.13
CA ALA A 632 -12.94 -4.17 -26.94
C ALA A 632 -12.22 -2.84 -27.02
N LEU A 633 -12.31 -2.03 -26.00
CA LEU A 633 -11.56 -0.80 -25.81
C LEU A 633 -10.38 -1.11 -24.88
N LEU A 634 -9.16 -0.91 -25.37
CA LEU A 634 -7.90 -1.05 -24.65
C LEU A 634 -7.31 0.35 -24.38
N PRO A 635 -7.74 1.05 -23.31
CA PRO A 635 -7.43 2.48 -23.18
C PRO A 635 -6.00 2.75 -22.73
N TRP A 636 -5.31 1.77 -22.14
CA TRP A 636 -3.96 1.89 -21.59
C TRP A 636 -3.85 3.00 -20.53
N LEU A 637 -4.90 3.17 -19.75
CA LEU A 637 -5.04 4.16 -18.68
C LEU A 637 -4.94 3.50 -17.31
N GLY A 638 -4.40 4.23 -16.36
CA GLY A 638 -4.35 3.81 -14.96
C GLY A 638 -5.74 3.72 -14.31
N SER A 639 -5.79 3.11 -13.14
CA SER A 639 -7.05 2.73 -12.47
C SER A 639 -8.05 3.88 -12.32
N TYR A 640 -7.60 5.09 -12.04
CA TYR A 640 -8.47 6.24 -11.78
C TYR A 640 -8.96 6.92 -13.07
N ALA A 641 -8.09 7.05 -14.06
CA ALA A 641 -8.48 7.56 -15.39
C ALA A 641 -9.36 6.53 -16.13
N PHE A 642 -9.09 5.23 -15.95
CA PHE A 642 -9.94 4.17 -16.47
C PHE A 642 -11.35 4.22 -15.85
N LEU A 643 -11.45 4.41 -14.54
CA LEU A 643 -12.74 4.56 -13.84
C LEU A 643 -13.51 5.79 -14.35
N ALA A 644 -12.81 6.90 -14.57
CA ALA A 644 -13.41 8.09 -15.18
C ALA A 644 -13.90 7.80 -16.61
N LEU A 645 -13.12 7.09 -17.42
CA LEU A 645 -13.49 6.70 -18.78
C LEU A 645 -14.71 5.77 -18.80
N GLU A 646 -14.77 4.80 -17.92
CA GLU A 646 -15.91 3.87 -17.80
C GLU A 646 -17.21 4.63 -17.55
N ARG A 647 -17.19 5.60 -16.64
CA ARG A 647 -18.33 6.45 -16.31
C ARG A 647 -18.66 7.44 -17.44
N PHE A 648 -17.66 8.05 -18.05
CA PHE A 648 -17.81 8.92 -19.20
C PHE A 648 -18.51 8.22 -20.36
N LEU A 649 -18.07 7.02 -20.70
CA LEU A 649 -18.69 6.20 -21.74
C LEU A 649 -20.14 5.85 -21.41
N ARG A 650 -20.43 5.44 -20.19
CA ARG A 650 -21.80 5.04 -19.79
C ARG A 650 -22.74 6.21 -19.65
N ILE A 651 -22.32 7.29 -19.03
CA ILE A 651 -23.20 8.38 -18.61
C ILE A 651 -23.34 9.44 -19.72
N ARG A 652 -22.22 9.93 -20.27
CA ARG A 652 -22.28 10.99 -21.30
C ARG A 652 -22.42 10.44 -22.72
N CYS A 653 -21.69 9.41 -23.06
CA CYS A 653 -21.65 8.90 -24.44
C CYS A 653 -22.63 7.76 -24.70
N GLY A 654 -23.12 7.06 -23.68
CA GLY A 654 -23.81 5.77 -23.80
C GLY A 654 -25.03 5.79 -24.72
N THR A 655 -25.85 6.83 -24.64
CA THR A 655 -27.06 7.01 -25.47
C THR A 655 -26.69 7.27 -26.92
N ARG A 656 -25.74 8.18 -27.17
CA ARG A 656 -25.28 8.53 -28.55
C ARG A 656 -24.63 7.35 -29.25
N LEU A 657 -23.83 6.57 -28.52
CA LEU A 657 -23.14 5.39 -29.02
C LEU A 657 -24.04 4.15 -29.12
N GLY A 658 -25.18 4.15 -28.43
CA GLY A 658 -26.07 2.99 -28.34
C GLY A 658 -25.40 1.80 -27.65
N LEU A 659 -24.63 2.04 -26.58
CA LEU A 659 -23.86 1.03 -25.86
C LEU A 659 -24.78 -0.03 -25.20
N ARG A 660 -24.36 -1.29 -25.32
CA ARG A 660 -24.99 -2.46 -24.68
C ARG A 660 -23.94 -3.48 -24.26
N GLY A 661 -24.30 -4.38 -23.33
CA GLY A 661 -23.40 -5.47 -22.92
C GLY A 661 -22.05 -4.97 -22.40
N PHE A 662 -22.07 -3.90 -21.60
CA PHE A 662 -20.88 -3.21 -21.14
C PHE A 662 -20.26 -3.97 -19.95
N GLU A 663 -19.09 -4.55 -20.17
CA GLU A 663 -18.27 -5.24 -19.19
C GLU A 663 -16.89 -4.61 -19.12
N SER A 664 -16.27 -4.57 -17.95
CA SER A 664 -14.93 -4.03 -17.78
C SER A 664 -14.08 -4.88 -16.87
N MET A 665 -12.80 -5.05 -17.25
CA MET A 665 -11.74 -5.58 -16.40
C MET A 665 -10.74 -4.45 -16.12
N ARG A 666 -10.95 -3.76 -15.02
CA ARG A 666 -10.14 -2.59 -14.64
C ARG A 666 -8.72 -2.98 -14.25
N PRO A 667 -7.69 -2.27 -14.73
CA PRO A 667 -7.69 -1.17 -15.68
C PRO A 667 -7.34 -1.58 -17.11
N TYR A 668 -7.58 -2.82 -17.51
CA TYR A 668 -7.02 -3.39 -18.74
C TYR A 668 -7.90 -3.16 -19.96
N PHE A 669 -9.19 -3.45 -19.89
CA PHE A 669 -10.10 -3.32 -21.04
C PHE A 669 -11.56 -3.08 -20.64
N ILE A 670 -12.31 -2.54 -21.60
CA ILE A 670 -13.77 -2.43 -21.55
C ILE A 670 -14.31 -3.13 -22.80
N GLN A 671 -15.32 -3.97 -22.64
CA GLN A 671 -15.99 -4.69 -23.71
C GLN A 671 -17.44 -4.23 -23.80
N PHE A 672 -17.92 -4.00 -25.01
CA PHE A 672 -19.29 -3.54 -25.26
C PHE A 672 -19.73 -3.81 -26.70
N THR A 673 -21.05 -3.75 -26.93
CA THR A 673 -21.62 -3.61 -28.29
C THR A 673 -22.04 -2.17 -28.51
N MET A 674 -21.87 -1.65 -29.73
CA MET A 674 -22.31 -0.31 -30.13
C MET A 674 -22.96 -0.31 -31.50
N ARG A 675 -23.81 0.68 -31.76
CA ARG A 675 -24.55 0.82 -33.00
C ARG A 675 -23.90 1.73 -34.02
N VAL A 676 -22.92 2.50 -33.61
CA VAL A 676 -22.22 3.48 -34.46
C VAL A 676 -20.96 2.85 -35.08
N MET A 677 -20.52 3.45 -36.18
CA MET A 677 -19.25 3.04 -36.80
C MET A 677 -18.06 3.48 -35.95
N PRO A 678 -16.89 2.76 -36.00
CA PRO A 678 -15.69 3.13 -35.25
C PRO A 678 -15.21 4.57 -35.45
N SER A 679 -15.38 5.14 -36.65
CA SER A 679 -15.04 6.54 -36.92
C SER A 679 -15.95 7.50 -36.14
N GLU A 680 -17.24 7.24 -36.12
CA GLU A 680 -18.24 8.03 -35.41
C GLU A 680 -18.06 7.90 -33.89
N PHE A 681 -17.68 6.72 -33.39
CA PHE A 681 -17.32 6.49 -31.98
C PHE A 681 -16.28 7.51 -31.51
N PHE A 682 -15.15 7.64 -32.21
CA PHE A 682 -14.11 8.59 -31.80
C PHE A 682 -14.51 10.05 -31.97
N CYS A 683 -15.35 10.38 -32.97
CA CYS A 683 -15.88 11.74 -33.11
C CYS A 683 -16.77 12.11 -31.90
N ILE A 684 -17.70 11.22 -31.53
CA ILE A 684 -18.58 11.45 -30.38
C ILE A 684 -17.77 11.60 -29.09
N LEU A 685 -16.78 10.74 -28.87
CA LEU A 685 -15.93 10.83 -27.69
C LEU A 685 -15.15 12.16 -27.65
N ALA A 686 -14.61 12.59 -28.77
CA ALA A 686 -13.85 13.83 -28.85
C ALA A 686 -14.74 15.07 -28.62
N GLU A 687 -15.92 15.10 -29.20
CA GLU A 687 -16.91 16.17 -29.00
C GLU A 687 -17.25 16.28 -27.51
N GLU A 688 -17.67 15.19 -26.88
CA GLU A 688 -18.04 15.14 -25.46
C GLU A 688 -16.87 15.47 -24.51
N ALA A 689 -15.63 15.03 -24.87
CA ALA A 689 -14.45 15.31 -24.08
C ALA A 689 -13.92 16.76 -24.27
N ALA A 690 -14.17 17.39 -25.42
CA ALA A 690 -13.81 18.78 -25.68
C ALA A 690 -14.72 19.76 -24.92
N GLU A 691 -15.95 19.36 -24.67
CA GLU A 691 -16.89 20.12 -23.86
C GLU A 691 -16.41 20.20 -22.41
N GLU A 692 -16.49 21.37 -21.80
CA GLU A 692 -16.17 21.52 -20.37
C GLU A 692 -17.36 21.03 -19.55
N PHE A 693 -17.14 20.05 -18.68
CA PHE A 693 -18.17 19.50 -17.80
C PHE A 693 -17.65 19.32 -16.37
N ASP A 694 -18.60 19.37 -15.43
CA ASP A 694 -18.29 19.13 -14.01
C ASP A 694 -18.03 17.62 -13.79
N PRO A 695 -16.90 17.19 -13.15
CA PRO A 695 -16.68 15.81 -12.75
C PRO A 695 -17.86 15.17 -11.99
N MET A 696 -18.67 15.95 -11.31
CA MET A 696 -19.92 15.50 -10.65
C MET A 696 -20.93 14.89 -11.63
N GLU A 697 -20.91 15.27 -12.90
CA GLU A 697 -21.78 14.71 -13.94
C GLU A 697 -21.45 13.25 -14.27
N LEU A 698 -20.27 12.77 -13.88
CA LEU A 698 -19.88 11.36 -14.02
C LEU A 698 -20.36 10.47 -12.87
N LEU A 699 -21.21 10.97 -11.98
CA LEU A 699 -21.84 10.21 -10.91
C LEU A 699 -23.29 9.87 -11.27
N TYR A 700 -23.70 8.64 -10.97
CA TYR A 700 -25.11 8.27 -11.13
C TYR A 700 -25.98 9.09 -10.17
N PRO A 701 -27.24 9.40 -10.54
CA PRO A 701 -28.11 10.32 -9.78
C PRO A 701 -28.21 9.99 -8.28
N ASP A 702 -28.43 8.73 -7.94
CA ASP A 702 -28.65 8.27 -6.57
C ASP A 702 -27.40 7.63 -5.93
N GLU A 703 -26.25 7.76 -6.57
CA GLU A 703 -25.02 7.14 -6.10
C GLU A 703 -24.41 7.92 -4.93
N VAL A 704 -24.09 7.21 -3.86
CA VAL A 704 -23.27 7.71 -2.73
C VAL A 704 -22.04 6.82 -2.64
N PRO A 705 -20.94 7.21 -3.29
CA PRO A 705 -19.74 6.38 -3.39
C PRO A 705 -18.94 6.42 -2.08
N ILE A 706 -19.14 5.44 -1.19
CA ILE A 706 -18.37 5.27 0.04
C ILE A 706 -17.01 4.68 -0.33
N PHE A 707 -15.94 5.42 -0.11
CA PHE A 707 -14.58 5.02 -0.46
C PHE A 707 -13.54 5.26 0.65
N ASP A 708 -13.84 6.12 1.63
CA ASP A 708 -13.02 6.35 2.82
C ASP A 708 -13.80 6.01 4.10
N LYS A 709 -13.10 5.82 5.21
CA LYS A 709 -13.63 5.24 6.45
C LYS A 709 -14.84 5.95 7.04
N TYR A 710 -14.86 7.27 7.02
CA TYR A 710 -15.89 8.08 7.66
C TYR A 710 -16.87 8.71 6.68
N ASP A 711 -16.90 8.25 5.43
CA ASP A 711 -17.79 8.78 4.40
C ASP A 711 -19.27 8.59 4.76
N GLU A 712 -19.61 7.53 5.49
CA GLU A 712 -20.97 7.29 5.99
C GLU A 712 -21.50 8.38 6.93
N PHE A 713 -20.62 9.15 7.56
CA PHE A 713 -20.96 10.25 8.47
C PHE A 713 -20.92 11.62 7.79
N LEU A 714 -20.67 11.65 6.49
CA LEU A 714 -20.62 12.87 5.70
C LEU A 714 -21.96 13.15 5.01
N PRO A 715 -22.27 14.43 4.75
CA PRO A 715 -23.38 14.76 3.85
C PRO A 715 -23.10 14.22 2.44
N THR A 716 -24.12 13.66 1.81
CA THR A 716 -24.03 13.03 0.48
C THR A 716 -23.31 13.91 -0.56
N GLU A 717 -23.57 15.23 -0.52
CA GLU A 717 -22.91 16.18 -1.42
C GLU A 717 -21.39 16.16 -1.28
N LEU A 718 -20.86 16.14 -0.05
CA LEU A 718 -19.41 16.12 0.17
C LEU A 718 -18.79 14.77 -0.22
N VAL A 719 -19.47 13.64 0.04
CA VAL A 719 -19.02 12.32 -0.42
C VAL A 719 -18.92 12.29 -1.94
N ARG A 720 -19.96 12.73 -2.63
CA ARG A 720 -19.99 12.79 -4.10
C ARG A 720 -18.88 13.68 -4.65
N ARG A 721 -18.66 14.86 -4.07
CA ARG A 721 -17.56 15.77 -4.46
C ARG A 721 -16.19 15.16 -4.17
N GLY A 722 -16.00 14.54 -3.01
CA GLY A 722 -14.76 13.84 -2.67
C GLY A 722 -14.42 12.77 -3.69
N PHE A 723 -15.40 12.01 -4.15
CA PHE A 723 -15.22 11.00 -5.18
C PHE A 723 -14.94 11.62 -6.56
N ALA A 724 -15.76 12.55 -7.00
CA ALA A 724 -15.63 13.16 -8.33
C ALA A 724 -14.29 13.87 -8.56
N TYR A 725 -13.84 14.66 -7.57
CA TYR A 725 -12.60 15.45 -7.69
C TYR A 725 -11.39 14.81 -7.03
N GLY A 726 -11.55 13.74 -6.26
CA GLY A 726 -10.47 13.09 -5.54
C GLY A 726 -10.14 11.68 -6.04
N VAL A 727 -11.12 10.96 -6.60
CA VAL A 727 -10.93 9.59 -7.10
C VAL A 727 -10.89 9.54 -8.62
N LEU A 728 -11.82 10.23 -9.32
CA LEU A 728 -11.83 10.24 -10.78
C LEU A 728 -10.71 11.13 -11.34
N ASP A 729 -9.87 10.56 -12.20
CA ASP A 729 -8.88 11.33 -12.95
C ASP A 729 -9.45 11.72 -14.31
N VAL A 730 -10.30 12.75 -14.28
CA VAL A 730 -11.00 13.25 -15.47
C VAL A 730 -10.06 13.96 -16.43
N GLU A 731 -9.02 14.62 -15.92
CA GLU A 731 -8.04 15.33 -16.75
C GLU A 731 -7.23 14.35 -17.61
N GLU A 732 -6.69 13.30 -17.01
CA GLU A 732 -5.95 12.27 -17.74
C GLU A 732 -6.85 11.52 -18.73
N MET A 733 -8.06 11.19 -18.33
CA MET A 733 -9.06 10.58 -19.20
C MET A 733 -9.35 11.45 -20.44
N ARG A 734 -9.66 12.76 -20.24
CA ARG A 734 -9.93 13.70 -21.34
C ARG A 734 -8.74 13.82 -22.29
N ALA A 735 -7.55 13.99 -21.76
CA ALA A 735 -6.32 14.08 -22.55
C ALA A 735 -6.13 12.83 -23.42
N ALA A 736 -6.37 11.64 -22.87
CA ALA A 736 -6.29 10.40 -23.62
C ALA A 736 -7.32 10.31 -24.74
N VAL A 737 -8.60 10.58 -24.45
CA VAL A 737 -9.70 10.54 -25.41
C VAL A 737 -9.44 11.49 -26.59
N LEU A 738 -9.02 12.73 -26.32
CA LEU A 738 -8.68 13.71 -27.36
C LEU A 738 -7.47 13.26 -28.21
N SER A 739 -6.49 12.59 -27.60
CA SER A 739 -5.32 12.06 -28.33
C SER A 739 -5.70 10.96 -29.31
N TRP A 740 -6.69 10.11 -29.00
CA TRP A 740 -7.14 9.03 -29.89
C TRP A 740 -7.78 9.55 -31.17
N SER A 741 -8.45 10.68 -31.12
CA SER A 741 -9.09 11.32 -32.27
C SER A 741 -8.07 12.00 -33.20
N ASN A 742 -7.06 12.67 -32.64
CA ASN A 742 -6.00 13.33 -33.39
C ASN A 742 -5.12 12.32 -34.16
N ALA A 743 -4.78 11.18 -33.54
CA ALA A 743 -3.98 10.14 -34.17
C ALA A 743 -4.60 9.50 -35.44
N ARG A 744 -5.94 9.63 -35.63
CA ARG A 744 -6.65 9.14 -36.82
C ARG A 744 -6.81 10.20 -37.91
N ILE A 745 -6.81 11.49 -37.54
CA ILE A 745 -6.86 12.57 -38.55
C ILE A 745 -5.57 12.61 -39.35
N ASP A 746 -4.43 12.25 -38.77
CA ASP A 746 -3.12 12.21 -39.41
C ASP A 746 -2.85 10.91 -40.20
N SER A 747 -3.72 9.90 -40.12
CA SER A 747 -3.67 8.69 -40.92
C SER A 747 -4.80 8.68 -41.95
N PRO A 748 -4.55 9.10 -43.20
CA PRO A 748 -5.57 9.03 -44.26
C PRO A 748 -5.98 7.57 -44.46
N ALA A 749 -7.29 7.35 -44.51
CA ALA A 749 -7.91 6.07 -44.78
C ALA A 749 -7.21 5.38 -45.99
N ARG A 750 -6.50 4.29 -45.71
CA ARG A 750 -6.18 3.33 -46.76
C ARG A 750 -7.42 2.46 -46.91
N SER A 751 -8.13 2.75 -48.04
CA SER A 751 -9.24 1.98 -48.58
C SER A 751 -8.90 0.51 -48.78
#